data_9689298ec39b92f77fc7f02aa14335c5
#
_entry.id   9689298ec39b92f77fc7f02aa14335c5
#
_cell.length_a   1.000
_cell.length_b   1.000
_cell.length_c   1.000
_cell.angle_alpha   90.00
_cell.angle_beta   90.00
_cell.angle_gamma   90.00
#
_symmetry.space_group_name_H-M   'P 1'
#
loop_
_entity.id
_entity.type
_entity.pdbx_description
1 polymer ?
#
loop_
_entity_poly.entity_id
_entity_poly.type
_entity_poly.pdbx_seq_one_letter_code
_entity_poly.pdbx_strand_id
1 'polypeptide(L)'
;MKFNKLTIENYKSFQYPTAIHFPQSGDGKSIFLVGGMNGAGKTSLMEAINICLYGAKTDFLFKYINRKELAKGNAFVSFELELETDDHESILINRSWSAGATASPKHKDLTEKLVVVKDGKRVSVQNKEMWQDYINSTIPKGITQFFFFDGEKIQEIAADDHSEVRLKSSLEAALGIQYISRLSSDVLYLKQEERKGFIEITDEDIVFKESELKKEEKKLSNKQKEQDDLKEQLEQFKEDKEEAETRFKAIFSLDPESSEVIKQKGKKRIQLSNKSNQLDNQIKTLTEQFLPWAMAGKLFDEIKNQIEVESQSKTQDAISENAKELAKKIVENFDKPDPITDAPLNEMQKQKLEARILAILENNDSNEDIAKILNLSDRDTGKILNKIEEIEQSDVLLLEDMLKEKAELDLEIQTIQSSLETTGTSESEKELFDELQSTIEGCNTQIGRLSVRLSNCNEDILLIENKIKDIELEIGKLYDKHNLSKDKVDFIAECDAIASMLMSYQAKLRRKKVALLQEKTFEMYKMLSSKAGLIKNLEIDRKTYEIKILDKSGSEMKKSGLSAGEKEVFALSLLWGLAQTSQLNLPIIIDTPLSRLDSIHRDNIVNHYFPNAANQVIILSTDTEVDNNYFKNLEPHLTGAARLEFSHNNELTTIKEGYFWN
;
A
#
# COMPACT_ATOMS: atom_id res chain seq x y z
N MET A 1 -12.69 16.91 18.00
CA MET A 1 -14.16 17.04 17.83
C MET A 1 -14.87 16.56 19.08
N LYS A 2 -15.98 17.21 19.50
CA LYS A 2 -16.80 16.83 20.66
C LYS A 2 -18.28 16.98 20.34
N PHE A 3 -19.12 16.13 20.93
CA PHE A 3 -20.56 16.27 20.87
C PHE A 3 -21.03 17.10 22.06
N ASN A 4 -21.91 18.07 21.81
CA ASN A 4 -22.45 18.97 22.84
C ASN A 4 -23.90 18.60 23.19
N LYS A 5 -24.73 18.26 22.20
CA LYS A 5 -26.12 17.95 22.40
C LYS A 5 -26.67 17.03 21.32
N LEU A 6 -27.51 16.08 21.70
CA LEU A 6 -28.29 15.25 20.78
C LEU A 6 -29.77 15.39 21.11
N THR A 7 -30.61 15.66 20.10
CA THR A 7 -32.06 15.67 20.22
C THR A 7 -32.64 14.61 19.31
N ILE A 8 -33.57 13.80 19.84
CA ILE A 8 -34.22 12.71 19.11
C ILE A 8 -35.73 12.94 19.23
N GLU A 9 -36.46 12.81 18.11
CA GLU A 9 -37.91 12.95 18.07
C GLU A 9 -38.53 11.89 17.17
N ASN A 10 -39.61 11.26 17.66
CA ASN A 10 -40.37 10.22 16.96
C ASN A 10 -39.58 8.99 16.48
N TYR A 11 -38.56 8.60 17.22
CA TYR A 11 -37.75 7.43 16.90
C TYR A 11 -37.82 6.37 18.01
N LYS A 12 -38.28 5.18 17.67
CA LYS A 12 -38.43 4.05 18.61
C LYS A 12 -39.26 4.48 19.84
N SER A 13 -38.68 4.44 21.04
CA SER A 13 -39.33 4.86 22.29
C SER A 13 -39.28 6.38 22.57
N PHE A 14 -38.56 7.14 21.77
CA PHE A 14 -38.48 8.60 21.87
C PHE A 14 -39.64 9.24 21.09
N GLN A 15 -40.78 9.44 21.71
CA GLN A 15 -42.00 10.01 21.07
C GLN A 15 -41.92 11.52 20.90
N TYR A 16 -41.44 12.24 21.92
CA TYR A 16 -41.33 13.71 21.92
C TYR A 16 -39.86 14.14 21.76
N PRO A 17 -39.63 15.41 21.37
CA PRO A 17 -38.27 15.95 21.33
C PRO A 17 -37.56 15.74 22.67
N THR A 18 -36.58 14.86 22.67
CA THR A 18 -35.84 14.46 23.87
C THR A 18 -34.38 14.80 23.67
N ALA A 19 -33.87 15.74 24.46
CA ALA A 19 -32.50 16.22 24.36
C ALA A 19 -31.63 15.64 25.45
N ILE A 20 -30.40 15.21 25.06
CA ILE A 20 -29.34 14.88 25.98
C ILE A 20 -28.19 15.86 25.74
N HIS A 21 -27.68 16.44 26.83
CA HIS A 21 -26.56 17.36 26.82
C HIS A 21 -25.31 16.63 27.27
N PHE A 22 -24.24 16.77 26.52
CA PHE A 22 -22.93 16.24 26.86
C PHE A 22 -22.04 17.39 27.37
N PRO A 23 -21.79 17.48 28.68
CA PRO A 23 -20.97 18.55 29.24
C PRO A 23 -19.57 18.51 28.66
N GLN A 24 -18.95 19.67 28.58
CA GLN A 24 -17.61 19.78 28.02
C GLN A 24 -16.56 19.04 28.87
N SER A 25 -15.66 18.35 28.20
CA SER A 25 -14.50 17.70 28.82
C SER A 25 -13.47 18.75 29.26
N GLY A 26 -12.89 18.58 30.43
CA GLY A 26 -11.85 19.44 30.95
C GLY A 26 -11.34 18.96 32.31
N ASP A 27 -10.22 19.45 32.78
CA ASP A 27 -9.63 19.15 34.10
C ASP A 27 -9.47 17.64 34.41
N GLY A 28 -9.13 16.83 33.38
CA GLY A 28 -8.99 15.37 33.52
C GLY A 28 -10.30 14.60 33.48
N LYS A 29 -11.42 15.28 33.20
CA LYS A 29 -12.74 14.67 33.05
C LYS A 29 -13.08 14.51 31.58
N SER A 30 -13.33 13.28 31.16
CA SER A 30 -13.59 12.93 29.76
C SER A 30 -14.83 12.05 29.56
N ILE A 31 -15.40 11.51 30.64
CA ILE A 31 -16.43 10.48 30.59
C ILE A 31 -17.81 11.08 30.85
N PHE A 32 -18.76 10.80 29.95
CA PHE A 32 -20.19 11.02 30.16
C PHE A 32 -20.89 9.66 30.27
N LEU A 33 -21.52 9.42 31.40
CA LEU A 33 -22.15 8.14 31.72
C LEU A 33 -23.67 8.18 31.48
N VAL A 34 -24.18 7.28 30.66
CA VAL A 34 -25.61 7.15 30.38
C VAL A 34 -26.11 5.81 30.91
N GLY A 35 -26.84 5.86 32.00
CA GLY A 35 -27.51 4.70 32.59
C GLY A 35 -28.86 4.38 31.93
N GLY A 36 -29.19 3.11 31.86
CA GLY A 36 -30.52 2.69 31.39
C GLY A 36 -30.72 1.19 31.46
N MET A 37 -31.88 0.75 31.88
CA MET A 37 -32.24 -0.67 31.84
C MET A 37 -32.29 -1.18 30.38
N ASN A 38 -32.31 -2.49 30.19
CA ASN A 38 -32.47 -3.09 28.87
C ASN A 38 -33.77 -2.62 28.23
N GLY A 39 -33.68 -2.17 26.98
CA GLY A 39 -34.82 -1.58 26.25
C GLY A 39 -35.11 -0.10 26.55
N ALA A 40 -34.35 0.55 27.44
CA ALA A 40 -34.54 1.98 27.75
C ALA A 40 -34.12 2.94 26.61
N GLY A 41 -33.47 2.46 25.55
CA GLY A 41 -33.13 3.27 24.39
C GLY A 41 -31.62 3.63 24.30
N LYS A 42 -30.75 2.98 25.05
CA LYS A 42 -29.26 3.20 25.00
C LYS A 42 -28.70 3.09 23.58
N THR A 43 -28.88 1.94 22.94
CA THR A 43 -28.45 1.70 21.56
C THR A 43 -29.08 2.69 20.58
N SER A 44 -30.32 3.16 20.85
CA SER A 44 -31.00 4.16 20.02
C SER A 44 -30.32 5.52 20.03
N LEU A 45 -29.62 5.90 21.12
CA LEU A 45 -28.80 7.12 21.17
C LEU A 45 -27.62 7.02 20.19
N MET A 46 -26.89 5.91 20.20
CA MET A 46 -25.76 5.68 19.29
C MET A 46 -26.23 5.62 17.82
N GLU A 47 -27.35 4.93 17.55
CA GLU A 47 -27.96 4.90 16.22
C GLU A 47 -28.38 6.31 15.76
N ALA A 48 -28.97 7.12 16.63
CA ALA A 48 -29.41 8.49 16.31
C ALA A 48 -28.22 9.38 15.89
N ILE A 49 -27.07 9.28 16.56
CA ILE A 49 -25.85 9.99 16.17
C ILE A 49 -25.40 9.54 14.77
N ASN A 50 -25.35 8.24 14.52
CA ASN A 50 -24.99 7.70 13.21
C ASN A 50 -25.96 8.15 12.10
N ILE A 51 -27.28 8.14 12.38
CA ILE A 51 -28.32 8.59 11.42
C ILE A 51 -28.16 10.09 11.16
N CYS A 52 -27.89 10.89 12.18
CA CYS A 52 -27.67 12.32 12.04
C CYS A 52 -26.46 12.63 11.15
N LEU A 53 -25.35 11.93 11.33
CA LEU A 53 -24.12 12.10 10.56
C LEU A 53 -24.24 11.60 9.11
N TYR A 54 -24.76 10.40 8.91
CA TYR A 54 -24.68 9.71 7.61
C TYR A 54 -26.01 9.52 6.90
N GLY A 55 -27.11 9.85 7.54
CA GLY A 55 -28.44 9.54 7.05
C GLY A 55 -28.79 8.05 7.18
N ALA A 56 -30.00 7.70 6.79
CA ALA A 56 -30.45 6.32 6.78
C ALA A 56 -31.42 6.07 5.62
N LYS A 57 -31.60 4.79 5.24
CA LYS A 57 -32.59 4.40 4.24
C LYS A 57 -34.01 4.59 4.78
N THR A 58 -34.91 5.07 3.93
CA THR A 58 -36.28 5.37 4.30
C THR A 58 -37.09 4.14 4.76
N ASP A 59 -36.81 2.96 4.19
CA ASP A 59 -37.41 1.68 4.59
C ASP A 59 -37.01 1.27 6.02
N PHE A 60 -35.75 1.53 6.39
CA PHE A 60 -35.27 1.32 7.76
C PHE A 60 -35.92 2.29 8.71
N LEU A 61 -35.89 3.59 8.44
CA LEU A 61 -36.42 4.62 9.31
C LEU A 61 -37.95 4.42 9.55
N PHE A 62 -38.69 4.12 8.50
CA PHE A 62 -40.13 3.93 8.59
C PHE A 62 -40.53 2.83 9.58
N LYS A 63 -39.74 1.75 9.67
CA LYS A 63 -39.98 0.67 10.64
C LYS A 63 -39.80 1.10 12.08
N TYR A 64 -38.98 2.14 12.32
CA TYR A 64 -38.61 2.61 13.65
C TYR A 64 -39.18 3.97 14.03
N ILE A 65 -40.07 4.56 13.19
CA ILE A 65 -40.92 5.70 13.61
C ILE A 65 -41.75 5.27 14.82
N ASN A 66 -41.90 6.14 15.78
CA ASN A 66 -42.74 5.87 16.96
C ASN A 66 -44.16 5.42 16.54
N ARG A 67 -44.53 4.23 17.03
CA ARG A 67 -45.80 3.57 16.60
C ARG A 67 -47.03 4.39 16.92
N LYS A 68 -47.06 5.13 18.06
CA LYS A 68 -48.19 5.95 18.45
C LYS A 68 -48.35 7.16 17.53
N GLU A 69 -47.28 7.78 17.14
CA GLU A 69 -47.30 8.91 16.19
C GLU A 69 -47.64 8.43 14.77
N LEU A 70 -47.08 7.31 14.36
CA LEU A 70 -47.40 6.71 13.06
C LEU A 70 -48.92 6.33 12.98
N ALA A 71 -49.47 5.79 14.05
CA ALA A 71 -50.94 5.50 14.15
C ALA A 71 -51.84 6.73 14.05
N LYS A 72 -51.33 7.91 14.42
CA LYS A 72 -52.02 9.21 14.23
C LYS A 72 -51.83 9.77 12.81
N GLY A 73 -51.14 9.06 11.90
CA GLY A 73 -50.80 9.53 10.56
C GLY A 73 -49.56 10.45 10.52
N ASN A 74 -48.89 10.63 11.64
CA ASN A 74 -47.68 11.46 11.73
C ASN A 74 -46.41 10.64 11.41
N ALA A 75 -46.11 10.52 10.13
CA ALA A 75 -44.90 9.87 9.66
C ALA A 75 -43.75 10.91 9.57
N PHE A 76 -43.25 11.32 10.71
CA PHE A 76 -42.16 12.26 10.89
C PHE A 76 -41.12 11.68 11.86
N VAL A 77 -39.84 11.91 11.59
CA VAL A 77 -38.75 11.59 12.50
C VAL A 77 -37.65 12.63 12.36
N SER A 78 -37.04 13.04 13.46
CA SER A 78 -36.00 14.06 13.47
C SER A 78 -34.86 13.72 14.42
N PHE A 79 -33.66 14.04 13.96
CA PHE A 79 -32.42 13.95 14.74
C PHE A 79 -31.65 15.25 14.61
N GLU A 80 -31.20 15.79 15.74
CA GLU A 80 -30.38 16.99 15.78
C GLU A 80 -29.15 16.74 16.62
N LEU A 81 -27.95 16.99 16.04
CA LEU A 81 -26.67 16.85 16.70
C LEU A 81 -25.93 18.17 16.66
N GLU A 82 -25.57 18.65 17.83
CA GLU A 82 -24.68 19.80 18.01
C GLU A 82 -23.30 19.29 18.39
N LEU A 83 -22.28 19.71 17.64
CA LEU A 83 -20.90 19.31 17.82
C LEU A 83 -19.95 20.49 17.68
N GLU A 84 -18.77 20.36 18.27
CA GLU A 84 -17.65 21.28 18.14
C GLU A 84 -16.45 20.57 17.47
N THR A 85 -15.87 21.19 16.47
CA THR A 85 -14.67 20.67 15.80
C THR A 85 -13.40 20.98 16.60
N ASP A 86 -12.26 20.42 16.21
CA ASP A 86 -10.96 20.72 16.84
C ASP A 86 -10.54 22.19 16.62
N ASP A 87 -11.05 22.83 15.59
CA ASP A 87 -10.86 24.27 15.29
C ASP A 87 -11.84 25.17 16.07
N HIS A 88 -12.57 24.62 17.04
CA HIS A 88 -13.59 25.32 17.85
C HIS A 88 -14.80 25.86 17.05
N GLU A 89 -15.06 25.30 15.86
CA GLU A 89 -16.25 25.65 15.08
C GLU A 89 -17.46 24.88 15.63
N SER A 90 -18.56 25.61 15.90
CA SER A 90 -19.83 25.00 16.30
C SER A 90 -20.63 24.58 15.08
N ILE A 91 -20.98 23.29 15.00
CA ILE A 91 -21.79 22.75 13.91
C ILE A 91 -23.06 22.11 14.50
N LEU A 92 -24.21 22.54 14.01
CA LEU A 92 -25.48 21.92 14.30
C LEU A 92 -26.01 21.25 13.03
N ILE A 93 -26.25 19.95 13.12
CA ILE A 93 -26.81 19.12 12.06
C ILE A 93 -28.21 18.71 12.45
N ASN A 94 -29.19 19.08 11.65
CA ASN A 94 -30.57 18.60 11.82
C ASN A 94 -30.97 17.81 10.58
N ARG A 95 -31.31 16.54 10.78
CA ARG A 95 -31.86 15.65 9.75
C ARG A 95 -33.24 15.21 10.15
N SER A 96 -34.20 15.45 9.27
CA SER A 96 -35.58 15.03 9.48
C SER A 96 -36.17 14.38 8.23
N TRP A 97 -37.08 13.46 8.43
CA TRP A 97 -37.83 12.81 7.37
C TRP A 97 -39.30 12.97 7.65
N SER A 98 -40.06 13.31 6.61
CA SER A 98 -41.52 13.49 6.72
C SER A 98 -42.22 12.97 5.46
N ALA A 99 -43.38 12.36 5.63
CA ALA A 99 -44.19 11.84 4.52
C ALA A 99 -45.23 12.86 4.00
N GLY A 100 -45.22 14.09 4.50
CA GLY A 100 -46.26 15.05 4.17
C GLY A 100 -47.68 14.65 4.72
N ALA A 101 -48.72 15.32 4.29
CA ALA A 101 -50.10 15.08 4.74
C ALA A 101 -50.75 13.92 3.96
N THR A 102 -50.36 12.69 4.25
CA THR A 102 -50.96 11.47 3.66
C THR A 102 -51.71 10.67 4.71
N ALA A 103 -52.93 10.21 4.39
CA ALA A 103 -53.76 9.45 5.32
C ALA A 103 -53.17 8.06 5.68
N SER A 104 -52.32 7.50 4.81
CA SER A 104 -51.64 6.20 5.02
C SER A 104 -50.22 6.29 4.48
N PRO A 105 -49.29 6.87 5.24
CA PRO A 105 -47.92 7.07 4.79
C PRO A 105 -47.19 5.75 4.59
N LYS A 106 -46.37 5.69 3.55
CA LYS A 106 -45.48 4.56 3.23
C LYS A 106 -44.02 5.02 3.30
N HIS A 107 -43.09 4.07 3.40
CA HIS A 107 -41.66 4.38 3.47
C HIS A 107 -41.16 5.21 2.26
N LYS A 108 -41.78 5.05 1.08
CA LYS A 108 -41.45 5.79 -0.14
C LYS A 108 -41.87 7.26 -0.10
N ASP A 109 -42.80 7.60 0.77
CA ASP A 109 -43.34 8.96 0.90
C ASP A 109 -42.42 9.81 1.80
N LEU A 110 -41.50 9.20 2.53
CA LEU A 110 -40.57 9.90 3.39
C LEU A 110 -39.55 10.70 2.57
N THR A 111 -39.57 12.01 2.75
CA THR A 111 -38.62 12.95 2.15
C THR A 111 -37.68 13.45 3.24
N GLU A 112 -36.37 13.36 2.95
CA GLU A 112 -35.31 13.84 3.84
C GLU A 112 -35.09 15.33 3.68
N LYS A 113 -35.00 16.02 4.83
CA LYS A 113 -34.57 17.41 4.93
C LYS A 113 -33.35 17.51 5.81
N LEU A 114 -32.25 18.05 5.27
CA LEU A 114 -31.00 18.30 5.97
C LEU A 114 -30.81 19.82 6.15
N VAL A 115 -30.56 20.23 7.37
CA VAL A 115 -30.19 21.60 7.73
C VAL A 115 -28.91 21.58 8.52
N VAL A 116 -27.99 22.42 8.11
CA VAL A 116 -26.68 22.58 8.77
C VAL A 116 -26.51 24.03 9.12
N VAL A 117 -26.10 24.27 10.38
CA VAL A 117 -25.74 25.60 10.87
C VAL A 117 -24.32 25.54 11.38
N LYS A 118 -23.46 26.41 10.87
CA LYS A 118 -22.07 26.54 11.29
C LYS A 118 -21.89 27.93 11.91
N ASP A 119 -21.41 27.98 13.16
CA ASP A 119 -21.23 29.24 13.93
C ASP A 119 -22.45 30.15 13.91
N GLY A 120 -23.64 29.57 14.10
CA GLY A 120 -24.89 30.27 14.08
C GLY A 120 -25.42 30.72 12.72
N LYS A 121 -24.67 30.45 11.64
CA LYS A 121 -25.05 30.79 10.25
C LYS A 121 -25.48 29.52 9.51
N ARG A 122 -26.69 29.58 8.90
CA ARG A 122 -27.18 28.48 8.07
C ARG A 122 -26.29 28.32 6.83
N VAL A 123 -25.70 27.15 6.67
CA VAL A 123 -24.94 26.81 5.47
C VAL A 123 -25.94 26.51 4.36
N SER A 124 -25.78 27.18 3.20
CA SER A 124 -26.57 26.87 2.01
C SER A 124 -26.14 25.51 1.48
N VAL A 125 -26.85 24.47 1.84
CA VAL A 125 -26.63 23.11 1.32
C VAL A 125 -27.33 23.05 -0.04
N GLN A 126 -26.69 23.62 -1.07
CA GLN A 126 -27.21 23.56 -2.45
C GLN A 126 -27.10 22.14 -3.00
N ASN A 127 -26.14 21.35 -2.50
CA ASN A 127 -25.98 19.95 -2.83
C ASN A 127 -25.75 19.12 -1.55
N LYS A 128 -26.67 18.18 -1.28
CA LYS A 128 -26.60 17.23 -0.17
C LYS A 128 -25.32 16.38 -0.23
N GLU A 129 -24.82 16.08 -1.43
CA GLU A 129 -23.61 15.30 -1.65
C GLU A 129 -22.37 16.04 -1.13
N MET A 130 -22.24 17.35 -1.37
CA MET A 130 -21.12 18.15 -0.87
C MET A 130 -21.05 18.15 0.67
N TRP A 131 -22.21 18.21 1.33
CA TRP A 131 -22.26 18.12 2.79
C TRP A 131 -21.86 16.74 3.28
N GLN A 132 -22.33 15.69 2.63
CA GLN A 132 -21.98 14.33 2.99
C GLN A 132 -20.48 14.07 2.77
N ASP A 133 -19.88 14.64 1.72
CA ASP A 133 -18.45 14.60 1.48
C ASP A 133 -17.67 15.34 2.57
N TYR A 134 -18.16 16.49 3.03
CA TYR A 134 -17.56 17.21 4.17
C TYR A 134 -17.59 16.36 5.45
N ILE A 135 -18.73 15.76 5.79
CA ILE A 135 -18.82 14.84 6.95
C ILE A 135 -17.90 13.63 6.74
N ASN A 136 -17.88 13.02 5.56
CA ASN A 136 -17.03 11.89 5.27
C ASN A 136 -15.53 12.23 5.28
N SER A 137 -15.16 13.49 5.00
CA SER A 137 -13.79 13.95 5.12
C SER A 137 -13.37 14.19 6.57
N THR A 138 -14.29 14.59 7.44
CA THR A 138 -14.05 14.86 8.86
C THR A 138 -14.20 13.59 9.72
N ILE A 139 -15.25 12.83 9.48
CA ILE A 139 -15.57 11.55 10.14
C ILE A 139 -15.91 10.54 9.05
N PRO A 140 -14.92 9.84 8.46
CA PRO A 140 -15.22 8.83 7.44
C PRO A 140 -16.11 7.73 7.98
N LYS A 141 -17.19 7.40 7.27
CA LYS A 141 -18.15 6.38 7.68
C LYS A 141 -17.52 5.03 8.02
N GLY A 142 -16.43 4.69 7.34
CA GLY A 142 -15.70 3.44 7.56
C GLY A 142 -15.02 3.34 8.93
N ILE A 143 -14.74 4.47 9.58
CA ILE A 143 -14.05 4.48 10.89
C ILE A 143 -15.00 4.57 12.08
N THR A 144 -16.25 4.97 11.89
CA THR A 144 -17.19 5.13 13.01
C THR A 144 -17.41 3.84 13.79
N GLN A 145 -17.35 2.69 13.15
CA GLN A 145 -17.43 1.39 13.83
C GLN A 145 -16.32 1.14 14.85
N PHE A 146 -15.21 1.87 14.79
CA PHE A 146 -14.11 1.79 15.76
C PHE A 146 -14.25 2.78 16.91
N PHE A 147 -15.09 3.78 16.75
CA PHE A 147 -15.34 4.82 17.75
C PHE A 147 -16.74 4.72 18.35
N PHE A 148 -17.72 4.23 17.60
CA PHE A 148 -19.12 4.03 18.05
C PHE A 148 -19.45 2.55 17.92
N PHE A 149 -19.29 1.80 18.98
CA PHE A 149 -19.39 0.36 18.94
C PHE A 149 -20.20 -0.23 20.09
N ASP A 150 -20.77 -1.39 19.80
CA ASP A 150 -21.49 -2.22 20.75
C ASP A 150 -20.49 -3.22 21.38
N GLY A 151 -20.31 -3.16 22.69
CA GLY A 151 -19.39 -4.06 23.41
C GLY A 151 -19.73 -5.53 23.23
N GLU A 152 -21.00 -5.89 23.01
CA GLU A 152 -21.37 -7.29 22.75
C GLU A 152 -20.91 -7.78 21.37
N LYS A 153 -20.77 -6.88 20.39
CA LYS A 153 -20.36 -7.20 19.01
C LYS A 153 -18.88 -6.97 18.73
N ILE A 154 -18.17 -6.39 19.69
CA ILE A 154 -16.76 -6.04 19.50
C ILE A 154 -15.89 -7.27 19.18
N GLN A 155 -16.29 -8.47 19.64
CA GLN A 155 -15.61 -9.73 19.36
C GLN A 155 -15.60 -10.07 17.86
N GLU A 156 -16.57 -9.56 17.07
CA GLU A 156 -16.60 -9.75 15.61
C GLU A 156 -15.41 -9.07 14.92
N ILE A 157 -14.84 -8.01 15.52
CA ILE A 157 -13.63 -7.32 15.03
C ILE A 157 -12.39 -8.20 15.21
N ALA A 158 -12.41 -9.06 16.25
CA ALA A 158 -11.32 -9.98 16.56
C ALA A 158 -11.50 -11.38 15.94
N ALA A 159 -12.64 -11.66 15.27
CA ALA A 159 -12.93 -12.96 14.67
C ALA A 159 -12.23 -13.14 13.31
N ASP A 160 -11.82 -14.39 13.02
CA ASP A 160 -11.03 -14.73 11.82
C ASP A 160 -11.81 -14.72 10.50
N ASP A 161 -13.16 -14.68 10.50
CA ASP A 161 -13.95 -14.95 9.31
C ASP A 161 -14.57 -13.71 8.64
N HIS A 162 -14.29 -13.53 7.35
CA HIS A 162 -15.02 -12.73 6.35
C HIS A 162 -15.05 -11.19 6.47
N SER A 163 -14.36 -10.59 7.45
CA SER A 163 -14.30 -9.13 7.63
C SER A 163 -13.07 -8.44 7.03
N GLU A 164 -12.10 -9.21 6.50
CA GLU A 164 -10.77 -8.69 6.08
C GLU A 164 -10.84 -7.49 5.15
N VAL A 165 -11.68 -7.54 4.10
CA VAL A 165 -11.78 -6.42 3.14
C VAL A 165 -12.39 -5.18 3.78
N ARG A 166 -13.38 -5.35 4.67
CA ARG A 166 -14.02 -4.24 5.38
C ARG A 166 -13.09 -3.66 6.44
N LEU A 167 -12.41 -4.53 7.18
CA LEU A 167 -11.43 -4.14 8.20
C LEU A 167 -10.28 -3.38 7.55
N LYS A 168 -9.72 -3.87 6.45
CA LYS A 168 -8.67 -3.21 5.68
C LYS A 168 -9.07 -1.80 5.27
N SER A 169 -10.19 -1.63 4.59
CA SER A 169 -10.64 -0.31 4.12
C SER A 169 -10.89 0.66 5.28
N SER A 170 -11.43 0.15 6.39
CA SER A 170 -11.70 0.94 7.59
C SER A 170 -10.41 1.32 8.34
N LEU A 171 -9.43 0.42 8.41
CA LEU A 171 -8.12 0.71 8.99
C LEU A 171 -7.34 1.73 8.13
N GLU A 172 -7.35 1.58 6.80
CA GLU A 172 -6.74 2.56 5.89
C GLU A 172 -7.37 3.95 6.03
N ALA A 173 -8.68 4.00 6.23
CA ALA A 173 -9.40 5.23 6.52
C ALA A 173 -8.96 5.84 7.87
N ALA A 174 -8.97 5.04 8.93
CA ALA A 174 -8.58 5.48 10.28
C ALA A 174 -7.11 5.93 10.36
N LEU A 175 -6.23 5.27 9.61
CA LEU A 175 -4.81 5.63 9.52
C LEU A 175 -4.54 6.82 8.58
N GLY A 176 -5.57 7.34 7.88
CA GLY A 176 -5.45 8.46 6.96
C GLY A 176 -4.80 8.13 5.61
N ILE A 177 -4.57 6.86 5.32
CA ILE A 177 -3.88 6.38 4.10
C ILE A 177 -4.74 6.63 2.86
N GLN A 178 -6.07 6.53 3.00
CA GLN A 178 -7.03 6.72 1.90
C GLN A 178 -6.98 8.13 1.29
N TYR A 179 -6.62 9.17 2.07
CA TYR A 179 -6.55 10.55 1.55
C TYR A 179 -5.44 10.70 0.51
N ILE A 180 -4.30 10.04 0.73
CA ILE A 180 -3.18 10.04 -0.21
C ILE A 180 -3.56 9.29 -1.49
N SER A 181 -4.27 8.15 -1.37
CA SER A 181 -4.79 7.40 -2.52
C SER A 181 -5.75 8.26 -3.35
N ARG A 182 -6.67 8.97 -2.69
CA ARG A 182 -7.63 9.85 -3.36
C ARG A 182 -6.92 10.99 -4.07
N LEU A 183 -6.00 11.68 -3.39
CA LEU A 183 -5.23 12.76 -3.99
C LEU A 183 -4.44 12.29 -5.22
N SER A 184 -3.81 11.11 -5.15
CA SER A 184 -3.13 10.52 -6.31
C SER A 184 -4.09 10.27 -7.47
N SER A 185 -5.30 9.75 -7.19
CA SER A 185 -6.33 9.53 -8.21
C SER A 185 -6.85 10.85 -8.80
N ASP A 186 -7.01 11.88 -7.98
CA ASP A 186 -7.47 13.21 -8.43
C ASP A 186 -6.42 13.86 -9.35
N VAL A 187 -5.13 13.73 -9.04
CA VAL A 187 -4.03 14.20 -9.91
C VAL A 187 -4.03 13.45 -11.25
N LEU A 188 -4.21 12.12 -11.24
CA LEU A 188 -4.31 11.34 -12.46
C LEU A 188 -5.58 11.67 -13.27
N TYR A 189 -6.68 12.01 -12.59
CA TYR A 189 -7.89 12.49 -13.25
C TYR A 189 -7.67 13.85 -13.95
N LEU A 190 -7.01 14.80 -13.28
CA LEU A 190 -6.64 16.10 -13.89
C LEU A 190 -5.76 15.90 -15.13
N LYS A 191 -4.76 15.00 -15.04
CA LYS A 191 -3.95 14.60 -16.20
C LYS A 191 -4.83 14.10 -17.36
N GLN A 192 -5.82 13.26 -17.05
CA GLN A 192 -6.70 12.68 -18.06
C GLN A 192 -7.66 13.71 -18.67
N GLU A 193 -8.15 14.67 -17.89
CA GLU A 193 -8.99 15.77 -18.40
C GLU A 193 -8.19 16.70 -19.33
N GLU A 194 -6.96 17.08 -18.97
CA GLU A 194 -6.10 17.85 -19.87
C GLU A 194 -5.79 17.07 -21.15
N ARG A 195 -5.55 15.76 -21.08
CA ARG A 195 -5.37 14.92 -22.27
C ARG A 195 -6.62 14.87 -23.16
N LYS A 196 -7.84 14.88 -22.62
CA LYS A 196 -9.07 14.91 -23.45
C LYS A 196 -9.15 16.18 -24.30
N GLY A 197 -8.69 17.31 -23.81
CA GLY A 197 -8.60 18.56 -24.59
C GLY A 197 -7.67 18.47 -25.82
N PHE A 198 -6.79 17.44 -25.87
CA PHE A 198 -5.94 17.16 -27.04
C PHE A 198 -6.60 16.23 -28.08
N ILE A 199 -7.57 15.41 -27.68
CA ILE A 199 -8.21 14.38 -28.53
C ILE A 199 -9.14 15.01 -29.59
N GLU A 200 -9.50 16.29 -29.49
CA GLU A 200 -10.23 17.00 -30.54
C GLU A 200 -9.37 17.32 -31.78
N ILE A 201 -8.06 17.05 -31.71
CA ILE A 201 -7.15 17.19 -32.87
C ILE A 201 -7.06 15.81 -33.52
N THR A 202 -7.77 15.66 -34.62
CA THR A 202 -7.89 14.46 -35.47
C THR A 202 -6.59 14.17 -36.25
N ASP A 203 -5.47 13.96 -35.57
CA ASP A 203 -4.29 13.36 -36.20
C ASP A 203 -4.19 11.92 -35.72
N GLU A 204 -4.43 10.96 -36.63
CA GLU A 204 -4.42 9.51 -36.33
C GLU A 204 -3.08 9.08 -35.73
N ASP A 205 -1.98 9.74 -36.09
CA ASP A 205 -0.64 9.44 -35.58
C ASP A 205 -0.50 9.80 -34.09
N ILE A 206 -1.06 10.93 -33.64
CA ILE A 206 -1.03 11.35 -32.23
C ILE A 206 -1.87 10.38 -31.38
N VAL A 207 -3.09 10.05 -31.83
CA VAL A 207 -3.98 9.12 -31.13
C VAL A 207 -3.35 7.73 -31.04
N PHE A 208 -2.67 7.27 -32.08
CA PHE A 208 -1.95 6.00 -32.08
C PHE A 208 -0.82 6.00 -31.05
N LYS A 209 0.06 7.04 -31.06
CA LYS A 209 1.18 7.17 -30.14
C LYS A 209 0.75 7.32 -28.69
N GLU A 210 -0.33 8.04 -28.40
CA GLU A 210 -0.90 8.12 -27.06
C GLU A 210 -1.46 6.77 -26.57
N SER A 211 -2.04 5.98 -27.48
CA SER A 211 -2.49 4.63 -27.14
C SER A 211 -1.31 3.71 -26.79
N GLU A 212 -0.18 3.86 -27.49
CA GLU A 212 1.06 3.15 -27.26
C GLU A 212 1.67 3.56 -25.92
N LEU A 213 1.74 4.87 -25.64
CA LEU A 213 2.18 5.42 -24.37
C LEU A 213 1.38 4.84 -23.19
N LYS A 214 0.06 4.87 -23.28
CA LYS A 214 -0.83 4.34 -22.24
C LYS A 214 -0.63 2.85 -21.96
N LYS A 215 -0.27 2.06 -22.99
CA LYS A 215 0.07 0.64 -22.79
C LYS A 215 1.39 0.47 -22.02
N GLU A 216 2.41 1.25 -22.36
CA GLU A 216 3.70 1.19 -21.67
C GLU A 216 3.60 1.74 -20.23
N GLU A 217 2.86 2.81 -20.00
CA GLU A 217 2.56 3.34 -18.65
C GLU A 217 1.88 2.28 -17.76
N LYS A 218 0.94 1.52 -18.33
CA LYS A 218 0.28 0.42 -17.60
C LYS A 218 1.27 -0.71 -17.25
N LYS A 219 2.20 -1.02 -18.16
CA LYS A 219 3.27 -2.00 -17.89
C LYS A 219 4.19 -1.48 -16.79
N LEU A 220 4.58 -0.20 -16.84
CA LEU A 220 5.38 0.44 -15.81
C LEU A 220 4.71 0.37 -14.44
N SER A 221 3.46 0.76 -14.35
CA SER A 221 2.69 0.70 -13.10
C SER A 221 2.61 -0.72 -12.51
N ASN A 222 2.45 -1.74 -13.36
CA ASN A 222 2.44 -3.13 -12.91
C ASN A 222 3.83 -3.58 -12.40
N LYS A 223 4.90 -3.19 -13.11
CA LYS A 223 6.27 -3.50 -12.71
C LYS A 223 6.71 -2.77 -11.45
N GLN A 224 6.27 -1.53 -11.26
CA GLN A 224 6.51 -0.78 -10.02
C GLN A 224 5.79 -1.43 -8.82
N LYS A 225 4.59 -1.94 -9.01
CA LYS A 225 3.90 -2.73 -7.97
C LYS A 225 4.66 -4.01 -7.63
N GLU A 226 5.14 -4.73 -8.65
CA GLU A 226 5.98 -5.92 -8.45
C GLU A 226 7.27 -5.56 -7.71
N GLN A 227 7.91 -4.44 -8.06
CA GLN A 227 9.11 -3.93 -7.38
C GLN A 227 8.84 -3.64 -5.90
N ASP A 228 7.75 -2.94 -5.58
CA ASP A 228 7.38 -2.62 -4.20
C ASP A 228 7.08 -3.88 -3.39
N ASP A 229 6.42 -4.86 -4.00
CA ASP A 229 6.16 -6.17 -3.40
C ASP A 229 7.45 -6.93 -3.09
N LEU A 230 8.40 -6.91 -4.03
CA LEU A 230 9.70 -7.55 -3.85
C LEU A 230 10.54 -6.85 -2.76
N LYS A 231 10.53 -5.52 -2.72
CA LYS A 231 11.21 -4.75 -1.68
C LYS A 231 10.64 -5.04 -0.28
N GLU A 232 9.33 -5.15 -0.18
CA GLU A 232 8.66 -5.44 1.09
C GLU A 232 9.00 -6.85 1.58
N GLN A 233 8.93 -7.86 0.70
CA GLN A 233 9.33 -9.23 1.03
C GLN A 233 10.81 -9.31 1.45
N LEU A 234 11.68 -8.60 0.73
CA LEU A 234 13.12 -8.57 1.04
C LEU A 234 13.39 -7.95 2.42
N GLU A 235 12.68 -6.90 2.79
CA GLU A 235 12.83 -6.27 4.10
C GLU A 235 12.31 -7.19 5.20
N GLN A 236 11.19 -7.89 4.98
CA GLN A 236 10.65 -8.84 5.93
C GLN A 236 11.64 -9.97 6.22
N PHE A 237 12.21 -10.60 5.18
CA PHE A 237 13.20 -11.65 5.41
C PHE A 237 14.48 -11.15 6.06
N LYS A 238 14.86 -9.88 5.89
CA LYS A 238 15.98 -9.28 6.62
C LYS A 238 15.64 -9.08 8.10
N GLU A 239 14.43 -8.61 8.41
CA GLU A 239 13.93 -8.45 9.78
C GLU A 239 13.87 -9.82 10.48
N ASP A 240 13.29 -10.84 9.82
CA ASP A 240 13.20 -12.22 10.34
C ASP A 240 14.60 -12.81 10.63
N LYS A 241 15.55 -12.57 9.73
CA LYS A 241 16.94 -12.98 9.93
C LYS A 241 17.57 -12.28 11.13
N GLU A 242 17.41 -10.97 11.26
CA GLU A 242 17.96 -10.19 12.38
C GLU A 242 17.36 -10.63 13.72
N GLU A 243 16.06 -10.95 13.73
CA GLU A 243 15.40 -11.49 14.90
C GLU A 243 15.96 -12.88 15.28
N ALA A 244 16.12 -13.78 14.30
CA ALA A 244 16.69 -15.10 14.52
C ALA A 244 18.15 -15.01 15.00
N GLU A 245 18.96 -14.13 14.42
CA GLU A 245 20.34 -13.87 14.86
C GLU A 245 20.39 -13.27 16.28
N THR A 246 19.44 -12.43 16.63
CA THR A 246 19.36 -11.83 17.97
C THR A 246 18.96 -12.86 19.01
N ARG A 247 17.99 -13.73 18.70
CA ARG A 247 17.60 -14.88 19.55
C ARG A 247 18.77 -15.85 19.71
N PHE A 248 19.47 -16.16 18.64
CA PHE A 248 20.67 -16.99 18.67
C PHE A 248 21.72 -16.41 19.61
N LYS A 249 22.02 -15.11 19.51
CA LYS A 249 22.97 -14.43 20.40
C LYS A 249 22.50 -14.44 21.87
N ALA A 250 21.22 -14.28 22.13
CA ALA A 250 20.66 -14.22 23.49
C ALA A 250 20.72 -15.58 24.20
N ILE A 251 20.41 -16.68 23.50
CA ILE A 251 20.40 -18.03 24.06
C ILE A 251 21.81 -18.50 24.44
N PHE A 252 22.78 -18.24 23.58
CA PHE A 252 24.17 -18.64 23.80
C PHE A 252 24.98 -17.69 24.68
N SER A 253 24.32 -16.66 25.30
CA SER A 253 24.96 -15.73 26.23
C SER A 253 24.79 -16.09 27.72
N LEU A 254 24.06 -17.16 28.05
CA LEU A 254 23.56 -17.43 29.39
C LEU A 254 24.40 -18.39 30.23
N ASP A 255 25.44 -19.07 29.71
CA ASP A 255 26.28 -20.00 30.47
C ASP A 255 27.78 -19.68 30.34
N PRO A 256 28.52 -19.37 31.47
CA PRO A 256 29.84 -18.74 31.39
C PRO A 256 31.03 -19.63 31.05
N GLU A 257 31.00 -20.95 31.25
CA GLU A 257 32.23 -21.80 31.16
C GLU A 257 32.31 -22.69 29.90
N SER A 258 31.21 -23.13 29.34
CA SER A 258 31.17 -23.82 28.01
C SER A 258 30.90 -22.83 26.85
N SER A 259 30.44 -21.68 27.21
CA SER A 259 29.82 -20.68 26.31
C SER A 259 30.81 -19.90 25.45
N GLU A 260 32.03 -19.58 25.92
CA GLU A 260 32.95 -18.71 25.17
C GLU A 260 33.49 -19.39 23.91
N VAL A 261 33.80 -20.69 23.96
CA VAL A 261 34.30 -21.46 22.82
C VAL A 261 33.18 -21.73 21.82
N ILE A 262 31.99 -22.12 22.33
CA ILE A 262 30.79 -22.33 21.49
C ILE A 262 30.33 -21.02 20.87
N LYS A 263 30.36 -19.94 21.61
CA LYS A 263 30.01 -18.59 21.15
C LYS A 263 30.98 -18.06 20.09
N GLN A 264 32.29 -18.27 20.24
CA GLN A 264 33.27 -17.87 19.24
C GLN A 264 33.15 -18.73 17.98
N LYS A 265 32.99 -20.06 18.13
CA LYS A 265 32.79 -20.97 17.00
C LYS A 265 31.46 -20.69 16.29
N GLY A 266 30.37 -20.46 17.02
CA GLY A 266 29.08 -20.10 16.47
C GLY A 266 29.10 -18.76 15.71
N LYS A 267 29.73 -17.72 16.30
CA LYS A 267 29.94 -16.44 15.60
C LYS A 267 30.77 -16.60 14.33
N LYS A 268 31.86 -17.36 14.39
CA LYS A 268 32.73 -17.62 13.23
C LYS A 268 31.95 -18.36 12.15
N ARG A 269 31.15 -19.36 12.51
CA ARG A 269 30.32 -20.12 11.58
C ARG A 269 29.29 -19.21 10.87
N ILE A 270 28.57 -18.34 11.62
CA ILE A 270 27.61 -17.39 11.05
C ILE A 270 28.32 -16.42 10.08
N GLN A 271 29.51 -15.90 10.43
CA GLN A 271 30.26 -15.04 9.56
C GLN A 271 30.68 -15.73 8.26
N LEU A 272 31.15 -16.98 8.36
CA LEU A 272 31.56 -17.79 7.21
C LEU A 272 30.35 -18.17 6.34
N SER A 273 29.22 -18.56 6.97
CA SER A 273 27.98 -18.87 6.26
C SER A 273 27.43 -17.64 5.52
N ASN A 274 27.46 -16.47 6.15
CA ASN A 274 27.05 -15.23 5.47
C ASN A 274 27.96 -14.91 4.28
N LYS A 275 29.27 -15.15 4.41
CA LYS A 275 30.23 -14.94 3.32
C LYS A 275 30.04 -15.95 2.19
N SER A 276 29.82 -17.24 2.52
CA SER A 276 29.51 -18.30 1.55
C SER A 276 28.21 -17.98 0.79
N ASN A 277 27.16 -17.55 1.48
CA ASN A 277 25.91 -17.17 0.86
C ASN A 277 26.03 -15.90 -0.02
N GLN A 278 26.87 -14.92 0.36
CA GLN A 278 27.14 -13.76 -0.50
C GLN A 278 27.85 -14.19 -1.79
N LEU A 279 28.83 -15.07 -1.66
CA LEU A 279 29.51 -15.65 -2.81
C LEU A 279 28.56 -16.44 -3.71
N ASP A 280 27.68 -17.24 -3.12
CA ASP A 280 26.68 -18.03 -3.83
C ASP A 280 25.72 -17.15 -4.64
N ASN A 281 25.28 -16.03 -4.06
CA ASN A 281 24.47 -15.06 -4.77
C ASN A 281 25.24 -14.37 -5.91
N GLN A 282 26.51 -14.04 -5.72
CA GLN A 282 27.34 -13.46 -6.76
C GLN A 282 27.59 -14.47 -7.89
N ILE A 283 27.94 -15.72 -7.56
CA ILE A 283 28.11 -16.82 -8.51
C ILE A 283 26.83 -17.02 -9.30
N LYS A 284 25.69 -17.03 -8.63
CA LYS A 284 24.39 -17.22 -9.26
C LYS A 284 24.02 -16.07 -10.19
N THR A 285 24.25 -14.83 -9.77
CA THR A 285 24.02 -13.64 -10.61
C THR A 285 24.90 -13.68 -11.85
N LEU A 286 26.20 -13.98 -11.70
CA LEU A 286 27.12 -14.16 -12.84
C LEU A 286 26.68 -15.32 -13.74
N THR A 287 26.29 -16.44 -13.16
CA THR A 287 25.84 -17.61 -13.93
C THR A 287 24.54 -17.31 -14.69
N GLU A 288 23.56 -16.66 -14.07
CA GLU A 288 22.29 -16.30 -14.73
C GLU A 288 22.51 -15.27 -15.85
N GLN A 289 23.46 -14.34 -15.69
CA GLN A 289 23.77 -13.34 -16.71
C GLN A 289 24.58 -13.92 -17.89
N PHE A 290 25.54 -14.78 -17.62
CA PHE A 290 26.51 -15.23 -18.64
C PHE A 290 26.27 -16.63 -19.19
N LEU A 291 25.62 -17.53 -18.46
CA LEU A 291 25.41 -18.91 -18.93
C LEU A 291 24.64 -19.00 -20.27
N PRO A 292 23.59 -18.22 -20.51
CA PRO A 292 22.89 -18.23 -21.81
C PRO A 292 23.82 -17.83 -22.97
N TRP A 293 24.70 -16.88 -22.72
CA TRP A 293 25.66 -16.36 -23.69
C TRP A 293 26.84 -17.33 -23.93
N ALA A 294 27.35 -17.94 -22.87
CA ALA A 294 28.38 -18.96 -22.98
C ALA A 294 27.91 -20.20 -23.78
N MET A 295 26.62 -20.56 -23.64
CA MET A 295 26.04 -21.62 -24.46
C MET A 295 25.84 -21.21 -25.93
N ALA A 296 25.82 -19.93 -26.24
CA ALA A 296 25.70 -19.38 -27.58
C ALA A 296 27.05 -19.15 -28.29
N GLY A 297 28.20 -19.58 -27.73
CA GLY A 297 29.52 -19.30 -28.25
C GLY A 297 29.73 -19.62 -29.74
N LYS A 298 29.20 -20.76 -30.22
CA LYS A 298 29.20 -21.09 -31.64
C LYS A 298 28.43 -20.10 -32.52
N LEU A 299 27.35 -19.56 -31.99
CA LEU A 299 26.55 -18.54 -32.68
C LEU A 299 27.32 -17.21 -32.77
N PHE A 300 28.11 -16.89 -31.76
CA PHE A 300 28.97 -15.69 -31.79
C PHE A 300 30.04 -15.80 -32.87
N ASP A 301 30.68 -16.97 -33.02
CA ASP A 301 31.62 -17.19 -34.09
C ASP A 301 30.95 -17.06 -35.47
N GLU A 302 29.75 -17.59 -35.64
CA GLU A 302 28.97 -17.45 -36.87
C GLU A 302 28.56 -15.97 -37.12
N ILE A 303 28.16 -15.23 -36.10
CA ILE A 303 27.85 -13.79 -36.21
C ILE A 303 29.07 -12.99 -36.58
N LYS A 304 30.23 -13.22 -35.95
CA LYS A 304 31.51 -12.55 -36.27
C LYS A 304 31.92 -12.80 -37.74
N ASN A 305 31.86 -14.06 -38.15
CA ASN A 305 32.17 -14.44 -39.55
C ASN A 305 31.18 -13.77 -40.52
N GLN A 306 29.90 -13.75 -40.23
CA GLN A 306 28.89 -13.12 -41.08
C GLN A 306 29.12 -11.60 -41.17
N ILE A 307 29.42 -10.94 -40.05
CA ILE A 307 29.75 -9.50 -39.99
C ILE A 307 30.98 -9.21 -40.85
N GLU A 308 32.01 -10.02 -40.76
CA GLU A 308 33.24 -9.84 -41.54
C GLU A 308 32.98 -9.97 -43.04
N VAL A 309 32.24 -10.99 -43.42
CA VAL A 309 31.85 -11.24 -44.83
C VAL A 309 30.96 -10.10 -45.36
N GLU A 310 29.99 -9.63 -44.61
CA GLU A 310 29.12 -8.50 -45.01
C GLU A 310 29.91 -7.16 -45.05
N SER A 311 30.88 -6.95 -44.17
CA SER A 311 31.71 -5.76 -44.16
C SER A 311 32.65 -5.73 -45.39
N GLN A 312 33.22 -6.87 -45.73
CA GLN A 312 34.05 -7.03 -46.96
C GLN A 312 33.22 -6.77 -48.20
N SER A 313 31.98 -7.33 -48.27
CA SER A 313 31.04 -7.06 -49.37
C SER A 313 30.66 -5.58 -49.48
N LYS A 314 30.37 -4.90 -48.39
CA LYS A 314 30.07 -3.44 -48.40
C LYS A 314 31.23 -2.60 -48.86
N THR A 315 32.45 -2.96 -48.42
CA THR A 315 33.66 -2.28 -48.87
C THR A 315 33.89 -2.47 -50.38
N GLN A 316 33.61 -3.67 -50.89
CA GLN A 316 33.70 -4.01 -52.30
C GLN A 316 32.64 -3.30 -53.16
N ASP A 317 31.38 -3.24 -52.65
CA ASP A 317 30.28 -2.46 -53.28
C ASP A 317 30.66 -0.98 -53.38
N ALA A 318 31.20 -0.39 -52.30
CA ALA A 318 31.65 1.01 -52.28
C ALA A 318 32.85 1.29 -53.22
N ILE A 319 33.78 0.34 -53.33
CA ILE A 319 34.89 0.43 -54.29
C ILE A 319 34.36 0.37 -55.71
N SER A 320 33.41 -0.54 -56.00
CA SER A 320 32.80 -0.67 -57.31
C SER A 320 32.00 0.59 -57.71
N GLU A 321 31.25 1.18 -56.78
CA GLU A 321 30.50 2.40 -57.03
C GLU A 321 31.43 3.60 -57.24
N ASN A 322 32.48 3.75 -56.44
CA ASN A 322 33.54 4.76 -56.67
C ASN A 322 34.29 4.56 -57.98
N ALA A 323 34.54 3.30 -58.39
CA ALA A 323 35.19 2.98 -59.65
C ALA A 323 34.34 3.41 -60.84
N LYS A 324 32.99 3.22 -60.77
CA LYS A 324 32.02 3.69 -61.77
C LYS A 324 32.03 5.21 -61.89
N GLU A 325 32.04 5.92 -60.76
CA GLU A 325 32.05 7.38 -60.76
C GLU A 325 33.37 7.94 -61.28
N LEU A 326 34.49 7.29 -60.91
CA LEU A 326 35.84 7.63 -61.44
C LEU A 326 35.96 7.39 -62.95
N ALA A 327 35.49 6.23 -63.43
CA ALA A 327 35.47 5.92 -64.82
C ALA A 327 34.66 6.97 -65.63
N LYS A 328 33.53 7.39 -65.10
CA LYS A 328 32.69 8.44 -65.73
C LYS A 328 33.41 9.80 -65.76
N LYS A 329 34.06 10.20 -64.67
CA LYS A 329 34.83 11.44 -64.57
C LYS A 329 36.08 11.44 -65.50
N ILE A 330 36.70 10.28 -65.65
CA ILE A 330 37.84 10.12 -66.59
C ILE A 330 37.33 10.30 -68.01
N VAL A 331 36.24 9.62 -68.41
CA VAL A 331 35.68 9.75 -69.77
C VAL A 331 35.24 11.20 -70.05
N GLU A 332 34.60 11.85 -69.08
CA GLU A 332 34.17 13.29 -69.20
C GLU A 332 35.37 14.23 -69.37
N ASN A 333 36.54 13.91 -68.72
CA ASN A 333 37.75 14.71 -68.87
C ASN A 333 38.44 14.52 -70.24
N PHE A 334 38.29 13.33 -70.85
CA PHE A 334 38.79 13.11 -72.19
C PHE A 334 37.94 13.79 -73.27
N ASP A 335 36.73 14.25 -72.95
CA ASP A 335 35.86 14.98 -73.83
C ASP A 335 36.09 16.50 -73.83
N LYS A 336 36.97 17.00 -72.99
CA LYS A 336 37.37 18.40 -72.98
C LYS A 336 38.36 18.67 -74.10
N PRO A 337 38.15 19.68 -74.95
CA PRO A 337 39.03 19.94 -76.10
C PRO A 337 40.45 20.30 -75.57
N ASP A 338 41.40 19.41 -75.84
CA ASP A 338 42.80 19.72 -75.68
C ASP A 338 43.29 20.40 -77.00
N PRO A 339 43.95 21.53 -76.89
CA PRO A 339 44.37 22.30 -78.09
C PRO A 339 45.34 21.62 -79.01
N ILE A 340 45.72 20.36 -78.73
CA ILE A 340 46.79 19.62 -79.46
C ILE A 340 46.26 18.37 -80.15
N THR A 341 45.08 17.81 -79.85
CA THR A 341 44.57 16.59 -80.48
C THR A 341 43.21 16.80 -81.14
N ASP A 342 43.14 16.56 -82.41
CA ASP A 342 41.91 16.70 -83.21
C ASP A 342 40.93 15.51 -82.98
N ALA A 343 39.72 15.89 -82.67
CA ALA A 343 38.47 15.19 -82.69
C ALA A 343 37.97 14.58 -81.36
N PRO A 344 36.78 15.01 -80.88
CA PRO A 344 36.11 14.45 -79.71
C PRO A 344 35.70 12.98 -79.97
N LEU A 345 35.80 12.16 -78.90
CA LEU A 345 35.37 10.76 -78.96
C LEU A 345 33.86 10.68 -79.27
N ASN A 346 33.52 9.79 -80.21
CA ASN A 346 32.11 9.55 -80.45
C ASN A 346 31.47 8.69 -79.33
N GLU A 347 30.15 8.69 -79.21
CA GLU A 347 29.44 8.01 -78.09
C GLU A 347 29.79 6.53 -77.97
N MET A 348 30.06 5.87 -79.11
CA MET A 348 30.46 4.46 -79.13
C MET A 348 31.88 4.22 -78.59
N GLN A 349 32.76 5.20 -78.81
CA GLN A 349 34.14 5.17 -78.30
C GLN A 349 34.18 5.51 -76.81
N LYS A 350 33.34 6.43 -76.33
CA LYS A 350 33.16 6.72 -74.91
C LYS A 350 32.67 5.51 -74.16
N GLN A 351 31.62 4.83 -74.63
CA GLN A 351 31.08 3.63 -74.04
C GLN A 351 32.13 2.47 -73.97
N LYS A 352 32.94 2.32 -75.05
CA LYS A 352 34.00 1.30 -75.08
C LYS A 352 35.17 1.63 -74.11
N LEU A 353 35.46 2.92 -73.98
CA LEU A 353 36.50 3.39 -73.05
C LEU A 353 36.06 3.22 -71.62
N GLU A 354 34.83 3.63 -71.32
CA GLU A 354 34.20 3.46 -70.01
C GLU A 354 34.14 1.97 -69.60
N ALA A 355 33.65 1.11 -70.49
CA ALA A 355 33.62 -0.32 -70.28
C ALA A 355 35.02 -0.94 -70.04
N ARG A 356 36.04 -0.43 -70.68
CA ARG A 356 37.45 -0.92 -70.55
C ARG A 356 38.09 -0.40 -69.27
N ILE A 357 37.78 0.82 -68.82
CA ILE A 357 38.22 1.40 -67.55
C ILE A 357 37.54 0.60 -66.40
N LEU A 358 36.25 0.37 -66.51
CA LEU A 358 35.53 -0.44 -65.54
C LEU A 358 36.10 -1.87 -65.47
N ALA A 359 36.35 -2.52 -66.59
CA ALA A 359 36.96 -3.86 -66.64
C ALA A 359 38.37 -3.91 -65.99
N ILE A 360 39.14 -2.82 -66.03
CA ILE A 360 40.43 -2.73 -65.36
C ILE A 360 40.27 -2.48 -63.85
N LEU A 361 39.31 -1.67 -63.46
CA LEU A 361 39.02 -1.33 -62.07
C LEU A 361 38.26 -2.43 -61.29
N GLU A 362 37.47 -3.24 -62.01
CA GLU A 362 36.69 -4.37 -61.46
C GLU A 362 37.42 -5.71 -61.48
N ASN A 363 38.68 -5.76 -61.98
CA ASN A 363 39.42 -7.02 -62.11
C ASN A 363 39.96 -7.49 -60.73
N ASN A 364 39.05 -7.89 -59.84
CA ASN A 364 39.35 -8.77 -58.75
C ASN A 364 38.22 -9.79 -58.62
N ASP A 365 38.60 -11.06 -58.71
CA ASP A 365 37.74 -12.24 -58.77
C ASP A 365 36.75 -12.37 -57.62
N SER A 366 35.63 -12.97 -57.99
CA SER A 366 34.57 -13.59 -57.21
C SER A 366 33.32 -12.79 -56.89
N ASN A 367 32.41 -12.78 -57.84
CA ASN A 367 30.98 -12.62 -57.60
C ASN A 367 30.41 -13.93 -57.00
N GLU A 368 30.51 -14.15 -55.71
CA GLU A 368 29.55 -14.94 -55.00
C GLU A 368 28.49 -13.98 -54.42
N ASP A 369 27.22 -14.21 -54.75
CA ASP A 369 26.11 -13.50 -54.14
C ASP A 369 26.08 -13.77 -52.63
N ILE A 370 26.78 -12.92 -51.89
CA ILE A 370 26.86 -13.02 -50.42
C ILE A 370 25.49 -12.55 -49.85
N ALA A 371 24.76 -13.50 -49.28
CA ALA A 371 23.49 -13.17 -48.62
C ALA A 371 23.72 -12.21 -47.45
N LYS A 372 23.21 -10.98 -47.56
CA LYS A 372 23.22 -9.97 -46.48
C LYS A 372 22.16 -10.31 -45.48
N ILE A 373 22.49 -11.11 -44.47
CA ILE A 373 21.54 -11.60 -43.45
C ILE A 373 21.36 -10.56 -42.36
N LEU A 374 22.43 -9.92 -41.89
CA LEU A 374 22.42 -9.01 -40.75
C LEU A 374 22.17 -7.56 -41.15
N ASN A 375 22.72 -7.12 -42.26
CA ASN A 375 22.62 -5.78 -42.85
C ASN A 375 22.77 -4.62 -41.85
N LEU A 376 23.74 -4.71 -40.95
CA LEU A 376 23.97 -3.77 -39.83
C LEU A 376 24.68 -2.49 -40.30
N SER A 377 24.40 -1.36 -39.62
CA SER A 377 25.22 -0.16 -39.77
C SER A 377 26.61 -0.36 -39.14
N ASP A 378 27.64 0.36 -39.62
CA ASP A 378 29.02 0.26 -39.08
C ASP A 378 29.06 0.59 -37.56
N ARG A 379 28.17 1.47 -37.09
CA ARG A 379 28.00 1.81 -35.68
C ARG A 379 27.45 0.63 -34.86
N ASP A 380 26.47 -0.07 -35.42
CA ASP A 380 25.81 -1.19 -34.72
C ASP A 380 26.71 -2.46 -34.81
N THR A 381 27.41 -2.63 -35.88
CA THR A 381 28.50 -3.64 -36.03
C THR A 381 29.51 -3.50 -34.90
N GLY A 382 30.03 -2.27 -34.69
CA GLY A 382 30.98 -2.01 -33.61
C GLY A 382 30.44 -2.29 -32.22
N LYS A 383 29.16 -1.94 -31.99
CA LYS A 383 28.50 -2.23 -30.68
C LYS A 383 28.36 -3.73 -30.43
N ILE A 384 27.97 -4.48 -31.45
CA ILE A 384 27.77 -5.94 -31.35
C ILE A 384 29.10 -6.63 -31.12
N LEU A 385 30.13 -6.31 -31.90
CA LEU A 385 31.47 -6.90 -31.72
C LEU A 385 32.04 -6.58 -30.34
N ASN A 386 31.94 -5.32 -29.87
CA ASN A 386 32.41 -4.95 -28.54
C ASN A 386 31.60 -5.72 -27.44
N LYS A 387 30.32 -5.92 -27.64
CA LYS A 387 29.51 -6.66 -26.66
C LYS A 387 29.81 -8.15 -26.64
N ILE A 388 30.09 -8.75 -27.79
CA ILE A 388 30.58 -10.14 -27.88
C ILE A 388 31.94 -10.28 -27.19
N GLU A 389 32.83 -9.34 -27.44
CA GLU A 389 34.19 -9.35 -26.84
C GLU A 389 34.14 -9.16 -25.31
N GLU A 390 33.24 -8.30 -24.83
CA GLU A 390 32.95 -8.11 -23.39
C GLU A 390 32.40 -9.41 -22.76
N ILE A 391 31.54 -10.14 -23.45
CA ILE A 391 31.02 -11.43 -23.01
C ILE A 391 32.09 -12.51 -22.99
N GLU A 392 32.94 -12.58 -24.01
CA GLU A 392 34.02 -13.56 -24.11
C GLU A 392 35.18 -13.30 -23.12
N GLN A 393 35.44 -12.05 -22.78
CA GLN A 393 36.43 -11.65 -21.76
C GLN A 393 35.86 -11.65 -20.33
N SER A 394 34.53 -11.77 -20.17
CA SER A 394 33.92 -11.86 -18.87
C SER A 394 34.26 -13.19 -18.20
N ASP A 395 35.07 -13.11 -17.31
CA ASP A 395 35.67 -13.85 -16.20
C ASP A 395 35.17 -15.28 -15.93
N VAL A 396 35.41 -16.21 -16.82
CA VAL A 396 35.41 -17.65 -16.47
C VAL A 396 36.41 -17.90 -15.33
N LEU A 397 37.55 -17.20 -15.34
CA LEU A 397 38.58 -17.23 -14.30
C LEU A 397 38.03 -16.71 -12.94
N LEU A 398 37.27 -15.61 -12.95
CA LEU A 398 36.66 -15.08 -11.74
C LEU A 398 35.64 -16.07 -11.15
N LEU A 399 34.84 -16.72 -11.99
CA LEU A 399 33.87 -17.72 -11.55
C LEU A 399 34.55 -18.96 -10.94
N GLU A 400 35.66 -19.42 -11.54
CA GLU A 400 36.42 -20.52 -10.98
C GLU A 400 37.05 -20.17 -9.62
N ASP A 401 37.58 -18.96 -9.47
CA ASP A 401 38.17 -18.51 -8.20
C ASP A 401 37.07 -18.35 -7.12
N MET A 402 35.92 -17.84 -7.48
CA MET A 402 34.77 -17.73 -6.55
C MET A 402 34.25 -19.10 -6.13
N LEU A 403 34.21 -20.08 -7.04
CA LEU A 403 33.79 -21.44 -6.73
C LEU A 403 34.79 -22.14 -5.80
N LYS A 404 36.10 -21.90 -5.98
CA LYS A 404 37.16 -22.41 -5.08
C LYS A 404 37.04 -21.78 -3.71
N GLU A 405 36.91 -20.43 -3.62
CA GLU A 405 36.76 -19.74 -2.35
C GLU A 405 35.51 -20.22 -1.61
N LYS A 406 34.38 -20.44 -2.31
CA LYS A 406 33.19 -21.01 -1.72
C LYS A 406 33.41 -22.41 -1.16
N ALA A 407 34.06 -23.29 -1.91
CA ALA A 407 34.34 -24.66 -1.46
C ALA A 407 35.24 -24.69 -0.20
N GLU A 408 36.22 -23.78 -0.09
CA GLU A 408 37.06 -23.63 1.11
C GLU A 408 36.23 -23.14 2.32
N LEU A 409 35.34 -22.16 2.11
CA LEU A 409 34.42 -21.65 3.17
C LEU A 409 33.44 -22.74 3.65
N ASP A 410 32.87 -23.50 2.75
CA ASP A 410 31.94 -24.59 3.09
C ASP A 410 32.64 -25.72 3.86
N LEU A 411 33.90 -26.02 3.54
CA LEU A 411 34.72 -26.98 4.29
C LEU A 411 35.04 -26.47 5.72
N GLU A 412 35.37 -25.17 5.85
CA GLU A 412 35.61 -24.55 7.16
C GLU A 412 34.34 -24.53 8.03
N ILE A 413 33.17 -24.24 7.43
CA ILE A 413 31.86 -24.31 8.08
C ILE A 413 31.59 -25.74 8.59
N GLN A 414 31.84 -26.76 7.76
CA GLN A 414 31.63 -28.16 8.09
C GLN A 414 32.56 -28.65 9.23
N THR A 415 33.82 -28.18 9.26
CA THR A 415 34.75 -28.47 10.35
C THR A 415 34.35 -27.81 11.68
N ILE A 416 33.83 -26.61 11.65
CA ILE A 416 33.31 -25.94 12.84
C ILE A 416 32.04 -26.66 13.32
N GLN A 417 31.17 -27.11 12.43
CA GLN A 417 29.94 -27.85 12.74
C GLN A 417 30.23 -29.16 13.44
N SER A 418 31.10 -30.00 12.90
CA SER A 418 31.52 -31.26 13.52
C SER A 418 32.18 -31.06 14.87
N SER A 419 32.88 -29.93 15.08
CA SER A 419 33.49 -29.59 16.37
C SER A 419 32.46 -29.09 17.42
N LEU A 420 31.32 -28.54 17.00
CA LEU A 420 30.21 -28.16 17.88
C LEU A 420 29.37 -29.37 18.31
N GLU A 421 29.21 -30.35 17.44
CA GLU A 421 28.50 -31.61 17.72
C GLU A 421 29.18 -32.47 18.82
N THR A 422 30.49 -32.30 19.01
CA THR A 422 31.28 -33.03 20.02
C THR A 422 31.31 -32.36 21.40
N THR A 423 30.80 -31.13 21.54
CA THR A 423 30.73 -30.40 22.81
C THR A 423 29.37 -30.62 23.46
N GLY A 424 29.34 -31.26 24.67
CA GLY A 424 28.20 -31.77 25.38
C GLY A 424 27.08 -30.77 25.78
N THR A 425 26.31 -30.34 24.81
CA THR A 425 25.06 -29.56 24.99
C THR A 425 23.87 -30.47 25.15
N SER A 426 22.81 -30.03 25.88
CA SER A 426 21.56 -30.79 26.05
C SER A 426 20.85 -30.96 24.68
N GLU A 427 20.11 -32.05 24.53
CA GLU A 427 19.40 -32.43 23.31
C GLU A 427 18.43 -31.31 22.85
N SER A 428 17.79 -30.65 23.79
CA SER A 428 16.88 -29.50 23.54
C SER A 428 17.59 -28.23 23.04
N GLU A 429 18.85 -27.99 23.45
CA GLU A 429 19.65 -26.85 22.96
C GLU A 429 20.19 -27.08 21.56
N LYS A 430 20.45 -28.35 21.21
CA LYS A 430 20.81 -28.74 19.85
C LYS A 430 19.65 -28.56 18.87
N GLU A 431 18.46 -29.01 19.23
CA GLU A 431 17.26 -28.84 18.42
C GLU A 431 16.98 -27.34 18.14
N LEU A 432 17.06 -26.51 19.19
CA LEU A 432 16.83 -25.06 19.06
C LEU A 432 17.93 -24.35 18.24
N PHE A 433 19.17 -24.82 18.33
CA PHE A 433 20.29 -24.34 17.53
C PHE A 433 20.06 -24.65 16.05
N ASP A 434 19.71 -25.89 15.73
CA ASP A 434 19.48 -26.33 14.36
C ASP A 434 18.23 -25.63 13.74
N GLU A 435 17.19 -25.39 14.52
CA GLU A 435 16.00 -24.64 14.11
C GLU A 435 16.34 -23.17 13.75
N LEU A 436 17.01 -22.45 14.65
CA LEU A 436 17.39 -21.06 14.42
C LEU A 436 18.35 -20.93 13.24
N GLN A 437 19.26 -21.88 13.10
CA GLN A 437 20.18 -21.89 11.97
C GLN A 437 19.46 -22.16 10.65
N SER A 438 18.60 -23.15 10.60
CA SER A 438 17.75 -23.44 9.43
C SER A 438 16.94 -22.22 9.02
N THR A 439 16.43 -21.47 10.00
CA THR A 439 15.70 -20.22 9.77
C THR A 439 16.61 -19.16 9.15
N ILE A 440 17.81 -18.93 9.69
CA ILE A 440 18.78 -17.96 9.14
C ILE A 440 19.20 -18.33 7.72
N GLU A 441 19.49 -19.62 7.46
CA GLU A 441 19.85 -20.12 6.13
C GLU A 441 18.69 -19.99 5.13
N GLY A 442 17.47 -20.28 5.58
CA GLY A 442 16.24 -20.08 4.82
C GLY A 442 16.04 -18.60 4.43
N CYS A 443 16.16 -17.70 5.40
CA CYS A 443 16.09 -16.25 5.16
C CYS A 443 17.17 -15.77 4.18
N ASN A 444 18.42 -16.20 4.34
CA ASN A 444 19.51 -15.85 3.43
C ASN A 444 19.22 -16.28 1.98
N THR A 445 18.71 -17.49 1.81
CA THR A 445 18.35 -18.03 0.49
C THR A 445 17.23 -17.21 -0.15
N GLN A 446 16.21 -16.82 0.62
CA GLN A 446 15.10 -15.99 0.13
C GLN A 446 15.56 -14.56 -0.18
N ILE A 447 16.39 -13.96 0.67
CA ILE A 447 17.00 -12.64 0.43
C ILE A 447 17.78 -12.64 -0.88
N GLY A 448 18.58 -13.69 -1.13
CA GLY A 448 19.33 -13.82 -2.39
C GLY A 448 18.40 -13.88 -3.61
N ARG A 449 17.39 -14.75 -3.57
CA ARG A 449 16.41 -14.89 -4.66
C ARG A 449 15.65 -13.59 -4.93
N LEU A 450 15.19 -12.94 -3.87
CA LEU A 450 14.45 -11.68 -3.99
C LEU A 450 15.32 -10.54 -4.49
N SER A 451 16.60 -10.50 -4.10
CA SER A 451 17.54 -9.49 -4.58
C SER A 451 17.77 -9.59 -6.09
N VAL A 452 17.94 -10.81 -6.62
CA VAL A 452 18.06 -11.02 -8.07
C VAL A 452 16.77 -10.63 -8.80
N ARG A 453 15.60 -11.06 -8.29
CA ARG A 453 14.33 -10.68 -8.89
C ARG A 453 14.09 -9.17 -8.87
N LEU A 454 14.52 -8.49 -7.80
CA LEU A 454 14.43 -7.04 -7.69
C LEU A 454 15.35 -6.34 -8.68
N SER A 455 16.57 -6.88 -8.91
CA SER A 455 17.49 -6.37 -9.93
C SER A 455 16.88 -6.46 -11.32
N ASN A 456 16.36 -7.63 -11.70
CA ASN A 456 15.73 -7.84 -13.00
C ASN A 456 14.48 -6.93 -13.17
N CYS A 457 13.68 -6.77 -12.12
CA CYS A 457 12.53 -5.88 -12.13
C CYS A 457 12.95 -4.41 -12.34
N ASN A 458 14.07 -3.98 -11.73
CA ASN A 458 14.62 -2.64 -11.92
C ASN A 458 15.11 -2.42 -13.37
N GLU A 459 15.73 -3.41 -13.98
CA GLU A 459 16.14 -3.36 -15.39
C GLU A 459 14.92 -3.26 -16.32
N ASP A 460 13.89 -4.07 -16.09
CA ASP A 460 12.63 -3.99 -16.83
C ASP A 460 11.98 -2.60 -16.71
N ILE A 461 11.95 -2.04 -15.51
CA ILE A 461 11.43 -0.68 -15.25
C ILE A 461 12.21 0.33 -16.07
N LEU A 462 13.55 0.29 -16.03
CA LEU A 462 14.41 1.21 -16.76
C LEU A 462 14.18 1.12 -18.27
N LEU A 463 14.02 -0.10 -18.80
CA LEU A 463 13.72 -0.31 -20.22
C LEU A 463 12.36 0.27 -20.62
N ILE A 464 11.34 0.10 -19.77
CA ILE A 464 10.01 0.66 -20.01
C ILE A 464 10.04 2.20 -19.90
N GLU A 465 10.72 2.75 -18.91
CA GLU A 465 10.87 4.21 -18.73
C GLU A 465 11.57 4.85 -19.94
N ASN A 466 12.62 4.21 -20.47
CA ASN A 466 13.28 4.70 -21.68
C ASN A 466 12.36 4.66 -22.91
N LYS A 467 11.55 3.60 -23.07
CA LYS A 467 10.55 3.52 -24.13
C LYS A 467 9.48 4.61 -23.99
N ILE A 468 8.98 4.83 -22.78
CA ILE A 468 8.01 5.91 -22.48
C ILE A 468 8.60 7.25 -22.89
N LYS A 469 9.86 7.52 -22.52
CA LYS A 469 10.55 8.76 -22.86
C LYS A 469 10.72 8.95 -24.37
N ASP A 470 11.03 7.88 -25.09
CA ASP A 470 11.14 7.92 -26.55
C ASP A 470 9.78 8.23 -27.20
N ILE A 471 8.70 7.57 -26.73
CA ILE A 471 7.34 7.83 -27.21
C ILE A 471 6.91 9.27 -26.87
N GLU A 472 7.20 9.77 -25.67
CA GLU A 472 6.92 11.16 -25.26
C GLU A 472 7.64 12.19 -26.14
N LEU A 473 8.91 11.91 -26.50
CA LEU A 473 9.67 12.74 -27.44
C LEU A 473 9.06 12.74 -28.84
N GLU A 474 8.56 11.61 -29.31
CA GLU A 474 7.86 11.51 -30.60
C GLU A 474 6.54 12.28 -30.56
N ILE A 475 5.76 12.11 -29.51
CA ILE A 475 4.52 12.87 -29.27
C ILE A 475 4.83 14.36 -29.19
N GLY A 476 5.88 14.78 -28.47
CA GLY A 476 6.32 16.18 -28.41
C GLY A 476 6.62 16.78 -29.78
N LYS A 477 7.32 16.05 -30.64
CA LYS A 477 7.59 16.49 -32.04
C LYS A 477 6.31 16.61 -32.88
N LEU A 478 5.34 15.72 -32.66
CA LEU A 478 4.04 15.78 -33.32
C LEU A 478 3.23 17.01 -32.84
N TYR A 479 3.27 17.31 -31.53
CA TYR A 479 2.62 18.49 -30.96
C TYR A 479 3.28 19.79 -31.39
N ASP A 480 4.63 19.87 -31.45
CA ASP A 480 5.37 21.04 -31.98
C ASP A 480 4.98 21.34 -33.44
N LYS A 481 4.77 20.29 -34.24
CA LYS A 481 4.30 20.42 -35.63
C LYS A 481 2.90 21.01 -35.72
N HIS A 482 2.10 20.90 -34.65
CA HIS A 482 0.74 21.42 -34.57
C HIS A 482 0.60 22.69 -33.71
N ASN A 483 1.68 23.38 -33.34
CA ASN A 483 1.68 24.62 -32.52
C ASN A 483 0.94 24.51 -31.17
N LEU A 484 1.03 23.35 -30.50
CA LEU A 484 0.42 23.15 -29.17
C LEU A 484 1.34 23.66 -28.05
N SER A 485 0.77 24.30 -27.04
CA SER A 485 1.56 24.96 -26.00
C SER A 485 2.38 23.98 -25.15
N LYS A 486 3.68 24.27 -25.02
CA LYS A 486 4.65 23.54 -24.22
C LYS A 486 4.21 23.41 -22.75
N ASP A 487 3.51 24.43 -22.24
CA ASP A 487 3.02 24.48 -20.86
C ASP A 487 2.09 23.32 -20.49
N LYS A 488 1.31 22.80 -21.44
CA LYS A 488 0.41 21.67 -21.20
C LYS A 488 1.12 20.34 -21.14
N VAL A 489 2.16 20.16 -21.95
CA VAL A 489 3.01 18.95 -21.95
C VAL A 489 3.77 18.87 -20.61
N ASP A 490 4.32 20.00 -20.16
CA ASP A 490 5.02 20.11 -18.88
C ASP A 490 4.06 19.81 -17.71
N PHE A 491 2.82 20.31 -17.74
CA PHE A 491 1.79 20.01 -16.73
C PHE A 491 1.45 18.52 -16.63
N ILE A 492 1.36 17.81 -17.76
CA ILE A 492 1.10 16.36 -17.78
C ILE A 492 2.26 15.61 -17.13
N ALA A 493 3.51 15.98 -17.43
CA ALA A 493 4.70 15.37 -16.82
C ALA A 493 4.79 15.65 -15.31
N GLU A 494 4.42 16.86 -14.87
CA GLU A 494 4.32 17.21 -13.46
C GLU A 494 3.26 16.36 -12.72
N CYS A 495 2.10 16.12 -13.34
CA CYS A 495 1.07 15.23 -12.77
C CYS A 495 1.60 13.82 -12.52
N ASP A 496 2.40 13.25 -13.43
CA ASP A 496 3.00 11.93 -13.25
C ASP A 496 4.02 11.89 -12.12
N ALA A 497 4.88 12.90 -12.06
CA ALA A 497 5.85 13.03 -10.99
C ALA A 497 5.17 13.14 -9.61
N ILE A 498 4.12 13.95 -9.51
CA ILE A 498 3.33 14.12 -8.28
C ILE A 498 2.62 12.81 -7.90
N ALA A 499 1.98 12.13 -8.86
CA ALA A 499 1.28 10.86 -8.59
C ALA A 499 2.26 9.78 -8.10
N SER A 500 3.43 9.66 -8.72
CA SER A 500 4.50 8.73 -8.32
C SER A 500 5.02 9.04 -6.92
N MET A 501 5.25 10.33 -6.61
CA MET A 501 5.66 10.78 -5.29
C MET A 501 4.61 10.43 -4.22
N LEU A 502 3.32 10.66 -4.52
CA LEU A 502 2.21 10.35 -3.61
C LEU A 502 2.11 8.85 -3.33
N MET A 503 2.27 7.99 -4.35
CA MET A 503 2.28 6.53 -4.18
C MET A 503 3.44 6.08 -3.28
N SER A 504 4.64 6.60 -3.52
CA SER A 504 5.82 6.32 -2.69
C SER A 504 5.62 6.78 -1.23
N TYR A 505 5.06 7.97 -1.05
CA TYR A 505 4.73 8.50 0.27
C TYR A 505 3.68 7.63 0.98
N GLN A 506 2.64 7.20 0.26
CA GLN A 506 1.61 6.30 0.80
C GLN A 506 2.19 5.01 1.34
N ALA A 507 3.10 4.37 0.59
CA ALA A 507 3.75 3.13 1.03
C ALA A 507 4.56 3.33 2.32
N LYS A 508 5.33 4.43 2.41
CA LYS A 508 6.08 4.80 3.61
C LYS A 508 5.17 5.12 4.80
N LEU A 509 4.07 5.85 4.56
CA LEU A 509 3.09 6.19 5.59
C LEU A 509 2.40 4.94 6.13
N ARG A 510 2.00 4.02 5.24
CA ARG A 510 1.39 2.73 5.61
C ARG A 510 2.31 1.94 6.53
N ARG A 511 3.58 1.76 6.13
CA ARG A 511 4.58 1.05 6.94
C ARG A 511 4.70 1.67 8.34
N LYS A 512 4.88 2.98 8.43
CA LYS A 512 5.03 3.68 9.71
C LYS A 512 3.78 3.58 10.59
N LYS A 513 2.59 3.78 10.00
CA LYS A 513 1.33 3.77 10.75
C LYS A 513 0.94 2.36 11.22
N VAL A 514 1.17 1.32 10.41
CA VAL A 514 0.90 -0.07 10.80
C VAL A 514 1.85 -0.50 11.91
N ALA A 515 3.14 -0.17 11.83
CA ALA A 515 4.08 -0.47 12.92
C ALA A 515 3.70 0.22 14.23
N LEU A 516 3.28 1.50 14.18
CA LEU A 516 2.81 2.21 15.35
C LEU A 516 1.51 1.61 15.92
N LEU A 517 0.58 1.20 15.04
CA LEU A 517 -0.65 0.52 15.46
C LEU A 517 -0.34 -0.79 16.18
N GLN A 518 0.57 -1.59 15.64
CA GLN A 518 1.04 -2.84 16.24
C GLN A 518 1.61 -2.59 17.65
N GLU A 519 2.53 -1.66 17.78
CA GLU A 519 3.14 -1.27 19.06
C GLU A 519 2.07 -0.81 20.07
N LYS A 520 1.20 0.13 19.68
CA LYS A 520 0.18 0.67 20.57
C LYS A 520 -0.86 -0.37 20.96
N THR A 521 -1.31 -1.20 20.02
CA THR A 521 -2.24 -2.31 20.33
C THR A 521 -1.65 -3.26 21.36
N PHE A 522 -0.37 -3.58 21.23
CA PHE A 522 0.30 -4.48 22.18
C PHE A 522 0.50 -3.84 23.56
N GLU A 523 0.86 -2.55 23.62
CA GLU A 523 0.91 -1.79 24.89
C GLU A 523 -0.45 -1.81 25.60
N MET A 524 -1.54 -1.52 24.88
CA MET A 524 -2.90 -1.50 25.41
C MET A 524 -3.34 -2.90 25.87
N TYR A 525 -3.01 -3.93 25.10
CA TYR A 525 -3.30 -5.31 25.48
C TYR A 525 -2.60 -5.68 26.81
N LYS A 526 -1.35 -5.29 27.01
CA LYS A 526 -0.64 -5.52 28.27
C LYS A 526 -1.29 -4.83 29.47
N MET A 527 -1.86 -3.65 29.26
CA MET A 527 -2.56 -2.91 30.31
C MET A 527 -3.91 -3.53 30.68
N LEU A 528 -4.64 -4.04 29.67
CA LEU A 528 -6.01 -4.50 29.88
C LEU A 528 -6.11 -6.00 30.22
N SER A 529 -5.15 -6.81 29.78
CA SER A 529 -5.18 -8.25 29.98
C SER A 529 -4.75 -8.66 31.38
N SER A 530 -5.54 -9.53 32.01
CA SER A 530 -5.15 -10.20 33.29
C SER A 530 -4.00 -11.19 33.09
N LYS A 531 -3.78 -11.65 31.87
CA LYS A 531 -2.72 -12.59 31.48
C LYS A 531 -1.77 -11.95 30.47
N ALA A 532 -1.20 -10.79 30.80
CA ALA A 532 -0.30 -10.04 29.93
C ALA A 532 0.88 -10.88 29.37
N GLY A 533 1.26 -11.96 30.05
CA GLY A 533 2.29 -12.86 29.58
C GLY A 533 1.81 -14.00 28.65
N LEU A 534 0.53 -14.07 28.27
CA LEU A 534 0.02 -15.07 27.33
C LEU A 534 0.50 -14.79 25.91
N ILE A 535 0.46 -13.51 25.53
CA ILE A 535 0.88 -13.03 24.21
C ILE A 535 2.27 -12.40 24.35
N LYS A 536 3.22 -12.85 23.54
CA LYS A 536 4.57 -12.29 23.48
C LYS A 536 4.64 -11.07 22.58
N ASN A 537 3.98 -11.15 21.44
CA ASN A 537 3.96 -10.09 20.43
C ASN A 537 2.68 -10.14 19.59
N LEU A 538 2.39 -9.06 18.92
CA LEU A 538 1.36 -8.94 17.89
C LEU A 538 2.05 -8.51 16.60
N GLU A 539 1.68 -9.12 15.50
CA GLU A 539 2.13 -8.73 14.17
C GLU A 539 0.92 -8.34 13.33
N ILE A 540 1.04 -7.24 12.61
CA ILE A 540 0.00 -6.76 11.70
C ILE A 540 0.60 -6.72 10.29
N ASP A 541 0.06 -7.58 9.40
CA ASP A 541 0.49 -7.56 8.01
C ASP A 541 0.21 -6.21 7.35
N ARG A 542 1.20 -5.66 6.67
CA ARG A 542 1.16 -4.31 6.11
C ARG A 542 0.25 -4.18 4.87
N LYS A 543 -0.10 -5.31 4.21
CA LYS A 543 -0.93 -5.34 2.99
C LYS A 543 -2.35 -5.81 3.28
N THR A 544 -2.45 -6.93 3.99
CA THR A 544 -3.74 -7.56 4.32
C THR A 544 -4.36 -6.97 5.57
N TYR A 545 -3.55 -6.38 6.46
CA TYR A 545 -3.90 -5.95 7.83
C TYR A 545 -4.36 -7.12 8.70
N GLU A 546 -3.99 -8.35 8.30
CA GLU A 546 -4.19 -9.53 9.12
C GLU A 546 -3.38 -9.40 10.41
N ILE A 547 -4.01 -9.72 11.53
CA ILE A 547 -3.38 -9.61 12.83
C ILE A 547 -3.03 -11.01 13.31
N LYS A 548 -1.76 -11.28 13.48
CA LYS A 548 -1.20 -12.51 14.05
C LYS A 548 -0.87 -12.28 15.51
N ILE A 549 -1.20 -13.26 16.32
CA ILE A 549 -0.91 -13.25 17.75
C ILE A 549 0.18 -14.29 18.00
N LEU A 550 1.30 -13.86 18.59
CA LEU A 550 2.40 -14.75 18.93
C LEU A 550 2.36 -15.09 20.42
N ASP A 551 2.42 -16.38 20.73
CA ASP A 551 2.49 -16.90 22.10
C ASP A 551 3.90 -16.70 22.72
N LYS A 552 4.10 -17.20 23.95
CA LYS A 552 5.40 -17.12 24.66
C LYS A 552 6.55 -17.77 23.91
N SER A 553 6.26 -18.80 23.11
CA SER A 553 7.25 -19.52 22.31
C SER A 553 7.58 -18.80 20.99
N GLY A 554 6.79 -17.78 20.63
CA GLY A 554 6.88 -17.09 19.34
C GLY A 554 6.11 -17.80 18.23
N SER A 555 5.32 -18.82 18.57
CA SER A 555 4.45 -19.53 17.62
C SER A 555 3.14 -18.78 17.43
N GLU A 556 2.58 -18.81 16.22
CA GLU A 556 1.30 -18.20 15.92
C GLU A 556 0.17 -18.90 16.69
N MET A 557 -0.54 -18.13 17.51
CA MET A 557 -1.71 -18.59 18.24
C MET A 557 -2.97 -18.21 17.47
N LYS A 558 -3.83 -19.21 17.20
CA LYS A 558 -5.12 -18.94 16.56
C LYS A 558 -6.00 -18.09 17.48
N LYS A 559 -6.59 -17.02 16.96
CA LYS A 559 -7.52 -16.16 17.70
C LYS A 559 -8.71 -16.95 18.27
N SER A 560 -9.11 -18.04 17.61
CA SER A 560 -10.14 -18.97 18.12
C SER A 560 -9.78 -19.60 19.47
N GLY A 561 -8.49 -19.71 19.80
CA GLY A 561 -8.00 -20.24 21.08
C GLY A 561 -8.13 -19.28 22.27
N LEU A 562 -8.40 -17.99 22.02
CA LEU A 562 -8.68 -17.02 23.07
C LEU A 562 -10.09 -17.24 23.66
N SER A 563 -10.23 -17.11 24.97
CA SER A 563 -11.53 -17.07 25.64
C SER A 563 -12.35 -15.86 25.18
N ALA A 564 -13.66 -15.85 25.43
CA ALA A 564 -14.54 -14.74 25.04
C ALA A 564 -14.08 -13.40 25.63
N GLY A 565 -13.70 -13.38 26.92
CA GLY A 565 -13.18 -12.17 27.57
C GLY A 565 -11.83 -11.70 27.01
N GLU A 566 -10.92 -12.63 26.70
CA GLU A 566 -9.62 -12.30 26.08
C GLU A 566 -9.81 -11.73 24.67
N LYS A 567 -10.76 -12.25 23.88
CA LYS A 567 -11.12 -11.67 22.56
C LYS A 567 -11.65 -10.24 22.68
N GLU A 568 -12.46 -9.97 23.69
CA GLU A 568 -13.02 -8.65 23.96
C GLU A 568 -11.93 -7.66 24.37
N VAL A 569 -11.05 -8.07 25.29
CA VAL A 569 -9.87 -7.28 25.69
C VAL A 569 -8.93 -7.02 24.51
N PHE A 570 -8.70 -8.02 23.68
CA PHE A 570 -7.89 -7.88 22.47
C PHE A 570 -8.51 -6.88 21.50
N ALA A 571 -9.82 -6.99 21.23
CA ALA A 571 -10.54 -6.07 20.36
C ALA A 571 -10.52 -4.63 20.90
N LEU A 572 -10.76 -4.43 22.21
CA LEU A 572 -10.66 -3.13 22.86
C LEU A 572 -9.24 -2.55 22.76
N SER A 573 -8.22 -3.40 22.91
CA SER A 573 -6.81 -2.98 22.77
C SER A 573 -6.50 -2.51 21.35
N LEU A 574 -7.03 -3.20 20.34
CA LEU A 574 -6.89 -2.81 18.94
C LEU A 574 -7.60 -1.47 18.68
N LEU A 575 -8.82 -1.29 19.17
CA LEU A 575 -9.57 -0.04 19.02
C LEU A 575 -8.86 1.14 19.71
N TRP A 576 -8.35 0.91 20.91
CA TRP A 576 -7.61 1.93 21.64
C TRP A 576 -6.29 2.26 20.94
N GLY A 577 -5.52 1.24 20.51
CA GLY A 577 -4.32 1.43 19.70
C GLY A 577 -4.60 2.21 18.43
N LEU A 578 -5.71 1.90 17.75
CA LEU A 578 -6.15 2.62 16.56
C LEU A 578 -6.51 4.08 16.86
N ALA A 579 -7.24 4.36 17.93
CA ALA A 579 -7.56 5.72 18.36
C ALA A 579 -6.29 6.53 18.61
N GLN A 580 -5.29 5.95 19.26
CA GLN A 580 -3.99 6.59 19.52
C GLN A 580 -3.15 6.80 18.24
N THR A 581 -3.27 5.91 17.26
CA THR A 581 -2.46 5.95 16.02
C THR A 581 -3.09 6.84 14.96
N SER A 582 -4.43 6.93 14.93
CA SER A 582 -5.18 7.66 13.89
C SER A 582 -4.98 9.18 13.97
N GLN A 583 -4.64 9.71 15.15
CA GLN A 583 -4.58 11.15 15.45
C GLN A 583 -5.94 11.87 15.23
N LEU A 584 -7.03 11.11 15.13
CA LEU A 584 -8.37 11.64 15.03
C LEU A 584 -8.93 11.86 16.44
N ASN A 585 -9.17 13.10 16.78
CA ASN A 585 -9.78 13.48 18.06
C ASN A 585 -11.30 13.27 18.01
N LEU A 586 -11.74 12.01 17.82
CA LEU A 586 -13.16 11.68 17.77
C LEU A 586 -13.66 11.26 19.17
N PRO A 587 -14.92 11.55 19.50
CA PRO A 587 -15.55 10.98 20.68
C PRO A 587 -15.70 9.47 20.53
N ILE A 588 -15.56 8.74 21.63
CA ILE A 588 -15.83 7.31 21.69
C ILE A 588 -17.19 7.08 22.33
N ILE A 589 -18.03 6.26 21.70
CA ILE A 589 -19.34 5.84 22.24
C ILE A 589 -19.32 4.32 22.37
N ILE A 590 -19.57 3.84 23.58
CA ILE A 590 -19.52 2.41 23.87
C ILE A 590 -20.86 1.99 24.48
N ASP A 591 -21.55 1.07 23.81
CA ASP A 591 -22.79 0.48 24.34
C ASP A 591 -22.45 -0.85 25.03
N THR A 592 -22.84 -0.98 26.30
CA THR A 592 -22.69 -2.19 27.13
C THR A 592 -21.25 -2.77 27.16
N PRO A 593 -20.24 -1.98 27.60
CA PRO A 593 -18.82 -2.36 27.45
C PRO A 593 -18.32 -3.43 28.42
N LEU A 594 -19.05 -3.79 29.48
CA LEU A 594 -18.55 -4.63 30.56
C LEU A 594 -19.33 -5.96 30.70
N SER A 595 -20.26 -6.26 29.79
CA SER A 595 -21.26 -7.32 29.96
C SER A 595 -20.68 -8.74 30.08
N ARG A 596 -19.58 -9.05 29.39
CA ARG A 596 -19.01 -10.40 29.28
C ARG A 596 -17.65 -10.58 29.94
N LEU A 597 -17.18 -9.58 30.64
CA LEU A 597 -15.87 -9.55 31.26
C LEU A 597 -15.89 -10.03 32.70
N ASP A 598 -14.82 -10.69 33.14
CA ASP A 598 -14.58 -10.97 34.54
C ASP A 598 -14.18 -9.70 35.31
N SER A 599 -14.13 -9.79 36.64
CA SER A 599 -13.86 -8.65 37.51
C SER A 599 -12.52 -8.00 37.22
N ILE A 600 -11.46 -8.77 36.93
CA ILE A 600 -10.10 -8.24 36.71
C ILE A 600 -10.08 -7.41 35.41
N HIS A 601 -10.66 -7.92 34.34
CA HIS A 601 -10.72 -7.19 33.07
C HIS A 601 -11.61 -5.95 33.19
N ARG A 602 -12.75 -6.03 33.93
CA ARG A 602 -13.58 -4.86 34.21
C ARG A 602 -12.82 -3.79 34.96
N ASP A 603 -12.07 -4.16 36.01
CA ASP A 603 -11.24 -3.23 36.78
C ASP A 603 -10.21 -2.53 35.89
N ASN A 604 -9.51 -3.29 35.01
CA ASN A 604 -8.55 -2.72 34.09
C ASN A 604 -9.19 -1.75 33.08
N ILE A 605 -10.36 -2.08 32.56
CA ILE A 605 -11.07 -1.23 31.59
C ILE A 605 -11.57 0.05 32.25
N VAL A 606 -12.17 -0.06 33.45
CA VAL A 606 -12.70 1.09 34.19
C VAL A 606 -11.57 2.04 34.60
N ASN A 607 -10.45 1.49 35.07
CA ASN A 607 -9.37 2.30 35.64
C ASN A 607 -8.36 2.80 34.56
N HIS A 608 -8.19 2.08 33.45
CA HIS A 608 -7.13 2.39 32.48
C HIS A 608 -7.69 2.81 31.12
N TYR A 609 -8.72 2.11 30.61
CA TYR A 609 -9.24 2.40 29.28
C TYR A 609 -10.17 3.61 29.26
N PHE A 610 -11.25 3.60 30.02
CA PHE A 610 -12.25 4.66 29.97
C PHE A 610 -11.71 6.07 30.19
N PRO A 611 -10.84 6.33 31.20
CA PRO A 611 -10.29 7.66 31.39
C PRO A 611 -9.34 8.15 30.30
N ASN A 612 -8.73 7.22 29.54
CA ASN A 612 -7.67 7.50 28.58
C ASN A 612 -8.01 7.17 27.12
N ALA A 613 -9.22 6.69 26.85
CA ALA A 613 -9.62 6.21 25.53
C ALA A 613 -9.73 7.35 24.51
N ALA A 614 -10.32 8.47 24.89
CA ALA A 614 -10.47 9.68 24.06
C ALA A 614 -10.72 10.93 24.91
N ASN A 615 -10.70 12.10 24.26
CA ASN A 615 -11.02 13.37 24.91
C ASN A 615 -12.51 13.49 25.34
N GLN A 616 -13.38 12.68 24.74
CA GLN A 616 -14.78 12.51 25.13
C GLN A 616 -15.16 11.04 24.99
N VAL A 617 -15.63 10.42 26.07
CA VAL A 617 -16.06 9.03 26.13
C VAL A 617 -17.49 8.99 26.64
N ILE A 618 -18.40 8.46 25.84
CA ILE A 618 -19.81 8.29 26.19
C ILE A 618 -20.05 6.81 26.44
N ILE A 619 -20.35 6.45 27.69
CA ILE A 619 -20.57 5.06 28.09
C ILE A 619 -22.07 4.86 28.31
N LEU A 620 -22.65 3.92 27.57
CA LEU A 620 -24.05 3.52 27.71
C LEU A 620 -24.07 2.19 28.47
N SER A 621 -24.55 2.19 29.70
CA SER A 621 -24.43 1.02 30.58
C SER A 621 -25.70 0.73 31.36
N THR A 622 -25.81 -0.47 31.93
CA THR A 622 -26.85 -0.86 32.90
C THR A 622 -26.35 -0.62 34.33
N ASP A 623 -27.23 -0.72 35.29
CA ASP A 623 -26.94 -0.64 36.73
C ASP A 623 -26.00 -1.78 37.21
N THR A 624 -26.03 -2.93 36.53
CA THR A 624 -25.21 -4.11 36.85
C THR A 624 -23.85 -4.09 36.21
N GLU A 625 -23.66 -3.36 35.11
CA GLU A 625 -22.35 -3.19 34.45
C GLU A 625 -21.51 -2.13 35.17
N VAL A 626 -22.10 -0.97 35.44
CA VAL A 626 -21.47 0.05 36.26
C VAL A 626 -22.20 0.10 37.59
N ASP A 627 -21.83 -0.76 38.50
CA ASP A 627 -22.35 -0.79 39.85
C ASP A 627 -21.88 0.41 40.69
N ASN A 628 -22.29 0.50 41.94
CA ASN A 628 -21.92 1.62 42.82
C ASN A 628 -20.41 1.74 43.04
N ASN A 629 -19.67 0.64 43.00
CA ASN A 629 -18.20 0.66 43.17
C ASN A 629 -17.53 1.21 41.93
N TYR A 630 -17.90 0.71 40.76
CA TYR A 630 -17.37 1.23 39.50
C TYR A 630 -17.79 2.67 39.24
N PHE A 631 -19.01 3.06 39.65
CA PHE A 631 -19.44 4.44 39.58
C PHE A 631 -18.53 5.36 40.39
N LYS A 632 -18.17 5.00 41.62
CA LYS A 632 -17.23 5.75 42.46
C LYS A 632 -15.82 5.84 41.87
N ASN A 633 -15.37 4.78 41.21
CA ASN A 633 -14.06 4.79 40.52
C ASN A 633 -14.06 5.74 39.32
N LEU A 634 -15.20 5.83 38.62
CA LEU A 634 -15.35 6.73 37.47
C LEU A 634 -15.64 8.17 37.83
N GLU A 635 -16.21 8.43 39.02
CA GLU A 635 -16.63 9.76 39.47
C GLU A 635 -15.59 10.88 39.28
N PRO A 636 -14.29 10.66 39.56
CA PRO A 636 -13.26 11.68 39.32
C PRO A 636 -13.11 12.07 37.85
N HIS A 637 -13.49 11.17 36.91
CA HIS A 637 -13.33 11.31 35.48
C HIS A 637 -14.65 11.69 34.78
N LEU A 638 -15.78 11.77 35.52
CA LEU A 638 -17.07 12.09 34.95
C LEU A 638 -17.21 13.60 34.64
N THR A 639 -17.62 13.93 33.43
CA THR A 639 -18.13 15.25 33.05
C THR A 639 -19.58 15.43 33.45
N GLY A 640 -20.35 14.33 33.57
CA GLY A 640 -21.72 14.27 33.95
C GLY A 640 -22.32 12.88 33.77
N ALA A 641 -23.56 12.73 34.17
CA ALA A 641 -24.31 11.50 34.00
C ALA A 641 -25.78 11.78 33.67
N ALA A 642 -26.37 10.85 32.90
CA ALA A 642 -27.81 10.89 32.60
C ALA A 642 -28.40 9.47 32.74
N ARG A 643 -29.70 9.39 33.01
CA ARG A 643 -30.40 8.13 33.11
C ARG A 643 -31.59 8.10 32.15
N LEU A 644 -31.65 7.04 31.34
CA LEU A 644 -32.80 6.74 30.49
C LEU A 644 -33.84 5.93 31.28
N GLU A 645 -35.04 6.44 31.39
CA GLU A 645 -36.15 5.74 32.02
C GLU A 645 -37.23 5.43 30.98
N PHE A 646 -37.54 4.15 30.81
CA PHE A 646 -38.61 3.69 29.95
C PHE A 646 -39.88 3.47 30.80
N SER A 647 -40.95 4.20 30.45
CA SER A 647 -42.28 4.03 31.07
C SER A 647 -43.08 2.99 30.30
N HIS A 648 -43.29 1.82 30.91
CA HIS A 648 -44.13 0.77 30.31
C HIS A 648 -45.57 1.20 30.05
N ASN A 649 -46.12 2.06 30.90
CA ASN A 649 -47.51 2.56 30.73
C ASN A 649 -47.64 3.47 29.53
N ASN A 650 -46.64 4.29 29.27
CA ASN A 650 -46.64 5.29 28.21
C ASN A 650 -45.83 4.86 26.97
N GLU A 651 -45.10 3.73 27.03
CA GLU A 651 -44.16 3.26 26.01
C GLU A 651 -43.20 4.38 25.55
N LEU A 652 -42.74 5.17 26.50
CA LEU A 652 -41.98 6.39 26.29
C LEU A 652 -40.68 6.36 27.08
N THR A 653 -39.57 6.76 26.45
CA THR A 653 -38.31 7.01 27.11
C THR A 653 -38.16 8.49 27.47
N THR A 654 -37.76 8.74 28.71
CA THR A 654 -37.41 10.07 29.24
C THR A 654 -35.96 10.07 29.72
N ILE A 655 -35.36 11.25 29.75
CA ILE A 655 -34.00 11.44 30.26
C ILE A 655 -34.08 12.16 31.59
N LYS A 656 -33.36 11.65 32.59
CA LYS A 656 -33.16 12.30 33.91
C LYS A 656 -31.66 12.58 34.10
N GLU A 657 -31.36 13.64 34.83
CA GLU A 657 -30.00 13.91 35.26
C GLU A 657 -29.56 12.90 36.32
N GLY A 658 -28.28 12.60 36.39
CA GLY A 658 -27.68 11.65 37.33
C GLY A 658 -27.67 10.21 36.80
N TYR A 659 -27.08 9.34 37.59
CA TYR A 659 -27.01 7.90 37.34
C TYR A 659 -27.89 7.14 38.32
N PHE A 660 -27.81 5.81 38.37
CA PHE A 660 -28.62 5.00 39.30
C PHE A 660 -28.28 5.22 40.78
N TRP A 661 -27.05 5.69 41.04
CA TRP A 661 -26.46 5.76 42.37
C TRP A 661 -26.38 7.19 42.94
N ASN A 662 -26.87 8.22 42.22
CA ASN A 662 -26.91 9.63 42.66
C ASN A 662 -28.32 9.99 43.14
#